data_800a24103ecfe96bd176e15a159f1b71
#
_entry.id   800a24103ecfe96bd176e15a159f1b71
#
_cell.length_a   1.000
_cell.length_b   1.000
_cell.length_c   1.000
_cell.angle_alpha   90.00
_cell.angle_beta   90.00
_cell.angle_gamma   90.00
#
_symmetry.space_group_name_H-M   'P 1'
#
loop_
_entity.id
_entity.type
_entity.pdbx_description
1 polymer ?
#
loop_
_entity_poly.entity_id
_entity_poly.type
_entity_poly.pdbx_seq_one_letter_code
_entity_poly.pdbx_strand_id
1 'polypeptide(L)'
;MKKILKKITSVLLAAILIAAPLSCTASAFSYPENVSESDALSAVGATDRLSKAAAENFSGKSLKELMLPKLYCSETLSKLLVGVYSSIAENAAEIESIGIDVSVKKVAEGLSDYPSVKEALLKYSAWGDVKLDGADWGVNDREGFSKAVAASLSPFNDVLYTLLCSGTFKIKVIRIKGANGYENAIVPILSALGCESLISQSEFSSQAKEDKNKMIYNILLPLLLKIEDICDAPADTLCAVLPCFANFVESGEFKKCTDSLFSPITSNRLVEAAVFLKLFDIESFDIDVEKAINDGLNEAAKQYGLTIKNIKLSHLSECGGKTPADSDKGKAYVVILRWLFDNLKLNKEKLPSLLKEQNASFEIPEKTLSQLLSKDTDELVSLVISLFSPKSAGSAKAMSFPEIKKTEVTYTKNLTAENYEKVLDNIDGVLDEFTEEGKTYKSVESMLSHTVYTNENITKLVVSLYSELEKAGLSEVLGVMGIDISPKGVASLLKENSYKNVKNALSKSKSWQKVSLNVGWGFYDGNRTGFQSALTASLRPLFPILRMLLAGEDLVLLDSIKIKGADGYNTAVIPILEALGCQSGDIKTYKQYVKNASTDGVIKAVLDPLFNLVDEIFEKPVYTLTGILPNIMYFIDSGNFETCLNNLLLPLSGITSAFGDGAGLDVSSVTKKLDFNSLLTSFMKGSDVKLPEFDFKSLSTYGTIEPHTSKSIVGGTPVRFSYVKADKTAVLITALRVFVDFLKTPGNESLLAGAMESGSAMSQYSSSITDELKNMTTDETIEWLYNLLFKERAQKDIKEGEVYSPTIIYEKGPDKSLYIKIGIAAGAILIAAAVAVFINRKRIFSADAVSVR
;
A
#
# COMPACT_ATOMS: atom_id res chain seq x y z
N MET A 1 9.13 -11.98 -23.56
CA MET A 1 10.18 -11.74 -22.55
C MET A 1 11.39 -10.96 -23.09
N LYS A 2 12.16 -11.45 -24.11
CA LYS A 2 13.31 -10.68 -24.64
C LYS A 2 12.98 -9.26 -25.14
N LYS A 3 11.83 -9.03 -25.77
CA LYS A 3 11.38 -7.67 -26.19
C LYS A 3 10.97 -6.78 -25.02
N ILE A 4 10.39 -7.37 -23.98
CA ILE A 4 9.94 -6.68 -22.76
C ILE A 4 11.15 -6.24 -21.93
N LEU A 5 12.12 -7.15 -21.77
CA LEU A 5 13.37 -6.84 -21.04
C LEU A 5 14.19 -5.73 -21.75
N LYS A 6 14.26 -5.77 -23.08
CA LYS A 6 14.89 -4.68 -23.88
C LYS A 6 14.25 -3.31 -23.59
N LYS A 7 12.92 -3.29 -23.38
CA LYS A 7 12.21 -2.03 -23.18
C LYS A 7 12.30 -1.53 -21.73
N ILE A 8 12.20 -2.44 -20.72
CA ILE A 8 12.35 -2.06 -19.29
C ILE A 8 13.75 -1.49 -19.04
N THR A 9 14.79 -2.14 -19.55
CA THR A 9 16.16 -1.62 -19.42
C THR A 9 16.38 -0.32 -20.20
N SER A 10 15.70 -0.13 -21.35
CA SER A 10 15.77 1.15 -22.06
C SER A 10 15.03 2.26 -21.34
N VAL A 11 13.93 1.94 -20.62
CA VAL A 11 13.18 2.90 -19.80
C VAL A 11 13.89 3.17 -18.47
N LEU A 12 14.49 2.15 -17.84
CA LEU A 12 15.35 2.38 -16.67
C LEU A 12 16.62 3.16 -17.06
N LEU A 13 17.21 2.89 -18.23
CA LEU A 13 18.33 3.68 -18.75
C LEU A 13 17.90 5.08 -19.17
N ALA A 14 16.75 5.20 -19.84
CA ALA A 14 16.14 6.50 -20.10
C ALA A 14 15.71 7.19 -18.81
N ALA A 15 15.18 6.46 -17.80
CA ALA A 15 14.88 7.00 -16.48
C ALA A 15 16.14 7.35 -15.68
N ILE A 16 17.23 6.58 -15.82
CA ILE A 16 18.54 6.88 -15.21
C ILE A 16 19.25 8.00 -15.99
N LEU A 17 19.17 8.02 -17.31
CA LEU A 17 19.67 9.11 -18.17
C LEU A 17 18.69 10.29 -18.23
N ILE A 18 17.39 10.05 -18.02
CA ILE A 18 16.31 11.04 -17.85
C ILE A 18 16.20 11.50 -16.39
N ALA A 19 16.71 10.74 -15.42
CA ALA A 19 16.77 11.13 -14.01
C ALA A 19 17.86 12.16 -13.71
N ALA A 20 18.64 12.53 -14.67
CA ALA A 20 19.56 13.65 -14.51
C ALA A 20 19.00 14.79 -15.32
N PRO A 21 18.12 15.53 -14.99
CA PRO A 21 18.12 16.95 -14.80
C PRO A 21 16.83 17.71 -14.45
N LEU A 22 16.96 18.87 -13.91
CA LEU A 22 16.03 19.65 -13.13
C LEU A 22 15.64 21.01 -13.68
N SER A 23 14.43 21.46 -13.41
CA SER A 23 14.13 22.89 -13.28
C SER A 23 13.08 23.17 -12.20
N CYS A 24 13.43 23.97 -11.23
CA CYS A 24 12.51 24.73 -10.38
C CYS A 24 12.96 26.21 -10.39
N THR A 25 12.03 27.12 -10.15
CA THR A 25 12.31 28.56 -10.00
C THR A 25 13.19 28.77 -8.77
N ALA A 26 14.11 29.73 -8.85
CA ALA A 26 15.02 30.07 -7.77
C ALA A 26 14.28 30.48 -6.49
N SER A 27 14.01 29.53 -5.62
CA SER A 27 13.70 29.74 -4.21
C SER A 27 14.75 28.94 -3.43
N ALA A 28 15.16 29.42 -2.29
CA ALA A 28 16.09 28.72 -1.42
C ALA A 28 15.59 27.27 -1.22
N PHE A 29 16.48 26.28 -1.31
CA PHE A 29 16.13 24.87 -1.14
C PHE A 29 15.43 24.66 0.20
N SER A 30 14.31 23.98 0.18
CA SER A 30 13.64 23.48 1.37
C SER A 30 13.26 22.02 1.16
N TYR A 31 13.40 21.22 2.23
CA TYR A 31 12.82 19.89 2.21
C TYR A 31 11.29 20.01 2.14
N PRO A 32 10.59 19.06 1.48
CA PRO A 32 9.14 18.95 1.57
C PRO A 32 8.67 18.82 3.03
N GLU A 33 7.44 19.19 3.29
CA GLU A 33 6.83 19.04 4.61
C GLU A 33 6.95 17.57 5.08
N ASN A 34 7.35 17.38 6.35
CA ASN A 34 7.57 16.08 6.98
C ASN A 34 8.74 15.25 6.44
N VAL A 35 9.66 15.80 5.67
CA VAL A 35 10.90 15.15 5.23
C VAL A 35 12.10 15.79 5.92
N SER A 36 12.92 15.00 6.59
CA SER A 36 14.21 15.45 7.12
C SER A 36 15.37 15.09 6.17
N GLU A 37 16.51 15.72 6.38
CA GLU A 37 17.76 15.38 5.67
C GLU A 37 18.11 13.89 5.82
N SER A 38 18.00 13.35 7.04
CA SER A 38 18.29 11.94 7.31
C SER A 38 17.30 11.00 6.59
N ASP A 39 16.02 11.40 6.43
CA ASP A 39 15.04 10.64 5.68
C ASP A 39 15.40 10.59 4.20
N ALA A 40 15.75 11.74 3.61
CA ALA A 40 16.16 11.83 2.22
C ALA A 40 17.43 11.02 1.94
N LEU A 41 18.44 11.10 2.82
CA LEU A 41 19.67 10.33 2.70
C LEU A 41 19.42 8.82 2.82
N SER A 42 18.55 8.40 3.73
CA SER A 42 18.14 6.99 3.87
C SER A 42 17.44 6.47 2.63
N ALA A 43 16.62 7.32 1.99
CA ALA A 43 15.90 7.00 0.77
C ALA A 43 16.83 6.78 -0.43
N VAL A 44 17.96 7.49 -0.53
CA VAL A 44 18.97 7.27 -1.57
C VAL A 44 19.42 5.80 -1.59
N GLY A 45 19.94 5.30 -0.46
CA GLY A 45 20.41 3.92 -0.38
C GLY A 45 19.28 2.87 -0.51
N ALA A 46 18.06 3.22 -0.11
CA ALA A 46 16.90 2.36 -0.28
C ALA A 46 16.49 2.24 -1.76
N THR A 47 16.58 3.33 -2.52
CA THR A 47 16.31 3.33 -3.96
C THR A 47 17.28 2.41 -4.71
N ASP A 48 18.56 2.41 -4.36
CA ASP A 48 19.55 1.53 -4.97
C ASP A 48 19.25 0.05 -4.67
N ARG A 49 18.93 -0.26 -3.41
CA ARG A 49 18.50 -1.64 -3.05
C ARG A 49 17.24 -2.07 -3.79
N LEU A 50 16.27 -1.16 -3.94
CA LEU A 50 15.05 -1.44 -4.70
C LEU A 50 15.35 -1.68 -6.18
N SER A 51 16.18 -0.84 -6.79
CA SER A 51 16.57 -0.99 -8.20
C SER A 51 17.27 -2.32 -8.45
N LYS A 52 18.15 -2.73 -7.55
CA LYS A 52 18.83 -4.02 -7.57
C LYS A 52 17.86 -5.18 -7.43
N ALA A 53 17.03 -5.16 -6.38
CA ALA A 53 16.03 -6.20 -6.13
C ALA A 53 15.02 -6.31 -7.28
N ALA A 54 14.59 -5.19 -7.86
CA ALA A 54 13.71 -5.20 -9.03
C ALA A 54 14.39 -5.87 -10.23
N ALA A 55 15.64 -5.53 -10.55
CA ALA A 55 16.37 -6.16 -11.63
C ALA A 55 16.51 -7.68 -11.43
N GLU A 56 16.88 -8.12 -10.24
CA GLU A 56 17.03 -9.54 -9.89
C GLU A 56 15.69 -10.30 -9.95
N ASN A 57 14.62 -9.74 -9.39
CA ASN A 57 13.30 -10.38 -9.38
C ASN A 57 12.66 -10.48 -10.77
N PHE A 58 12.85 -9.47 -11.63
CA PHE A 58 12.24 -9.47 -12.97
C PHE A 58 13.07 -10.22 -14.02
N SER A 59 14.36 -10.37 -13.83
CA SER A 59 15.24 -10.93 -14.86
C SER A 59 16.18 -12.01 -14.37
N GLY A 60 16.34 -12.19 -13.08
CA GLY A 60 17.37 -13.04 -12.47
C GLY A 60 18.79 -12.51 -12.64
N LYS A 61 18.96 -11.22 -13.00
CA LYS A 61 20.25 -10.59 -13.28
C LYS A 61 20.33 -9.25 -12.56
N SER A 62 21.53 -8.82 -12.20
CA SER A 62 21.77 -7.48 -11.68
C SER A 62 21.47 -6.41 -12.74
N LEU A 63 21.22 -5.18 -12.30
CA LEU A 63 21.01 -4.04 -13.20
C LEU A 63 22.21 -3.86 -14.15
N LYS A 64 23.42 -4.00 -13.63
CA LYS A 64 24.67 -3.96 -14.41
C LYS A 64 24.70 -5.03 -15.51
N GLU A 65 24.39 -6.30 -15.19
CA GLU A 65 24.33 -7.38 -16.19
C GLU A 65 23.26 -7.16 -17.27
N LEU A 66 22.23 -6.36 -16.98
CA LEU A 66 21.20 -5.98 -17.96
C LEU A 66 21.66 -4.83 -18.85
N MET A 67 22.45 -3.91 -18.32
CA MET A 67 22.82 -2.65 -18.96
C MET A 67 24.10 -2.78 -19.80
N LEU A 68 25.12 -3.46 -19.30
CA LEU A 68 26.43 -3.54 -19.97
C LEU A 68 26.37 -4.13 -21.39
N PRO A 69 25.56 -5.17 -21.69
CA PRO A 69 25.45 -5.69 -23.05
C PRO A 69 24.86 -4.70 -24.05
N LYS A 70 24.15 -3.68 -23.55
CA LYS A 70 23.56 -2.63 -24.37
C LYS A 70 24.50 -1.43 -24.51
N LEU A 71 25.28 -1.20 -23.46
CA LEU A 71 26.27 -0.14 -23.47
C LEU A 71 27.44 -0.49 -24.39
N TYR A 72 28.00 -1.69 -24.23
CA TYR A 72 29.16 -2.15 -24.98
C TYR A 72 28.76 -2.99 -26.20
N CYS A 73 28.00 -2.38 -27.11
CA CYS A 73 27.57 -3.06 -28.34
C CYS A 73 27.81 -2.20 -29.57
N SER A 74 27.80 -2.86 -30.73
CA SER A 74 27.99 -2.19 -32.03
C SER A 74 26.93 -1.13 -32.32
N GLU A 75 25.69 -1.33 -31.89
CA GLU A 75 24.62 -0.32 -32.04
C GLU A 75 24.96 0.96 -31.29
N THR A 76 25.45 0.87 -30.07
CA THR A 76 25.85 2.04 -29.24
C THR A 76 27.06 2.73 -29.87
N LEU A 77 28.06 1.97 -30.34
CA LEU A 77 29.19 2.53 -31.08
C LEU A 77 28.73 3.24 -32.38
N SER A 78 27.83 2.62 -33.13
CA SER A 78 27.26 3.22 -34.34
C SER A 78 26.60 4.56 -34.06
N LYS A 79 25.71 4.62 -33.03
CA LYS A 79 25.04 5.84 -32.61
C LYS A 79 26.02 6.92 -32.19
N LEU A 80 27.06 6.57 -31.44
CA LEU A 80 28.11 7.48 -31.03
C LEU A 80 28.84 8.04 -32.24
N LEU A 81 29.28 7.20 -33.18
CA LEU A 81 30.00 7.62 -34.38
C LEU A 81 29.13 8.50 -35.29
N VAL A 82 27.90 8.07 -35.56
CA VAL A 82 26.96 8.86 -36.37
C VAL A 82 26.68 10.21 -35.70
N GLY A 83 26.45 10.25 -34.40
CA GLY A 83 26.19 11.52 -33.70
C GLY A 83 27.35 12.49 -33.76
N VAL A 84 28.55 12.00 -33.44
CA VAL A 84 29.77 12.83 -33.48
C VAL A 84 30.10 13.27 -34.89
N TYR A 85 30.21 12.34 -35.82
CA TYR A 85 30.70 12.65 -37.15
C TYR A 85 29.67 13.34 -38.06
N SER A 86 28.37 13.16 -37.88
CA SER A 86 27.35 13.94 -38.61
C SER A 86 27.42 15.42 -38.23
N SER A 87 27.57 15.74 -36.95
CA SER A 87 27.73 17.13 -36.49
C SER A 87 29.04 17.75 -37.01
N ILE A 88 30.10 16.95 -37.11
CA ILE A 88 31.38 17.40 -37.65
C ILE A 88 31.32 17.57 -39.18
N ALA A 89 30.58 16.70 -39.86
CA ALA A 89 30.47 16.72 -41.33
C ALA A 89 29.75 17.95 -41.86
N GLU A 90 28.93 18.62 -41.07
CA GLU A 90 28.34 19.92 -41.43
C GLU A 90 29.42 20.98 -41.70
N ASN A 91 30.60 20.83 -41.07
CA ASN A 91 31.77 21.71 -41.22
C ASN A 91 32.97 20.97 -41.85
N ALA A 92 32.73 19.92 -42.63
CA ALA A 92 33.78 19.04 -43.15
C ALA A 92 34.82 19.80 -43.99
N ALA A 93 34.41 20.77 -44.83
CA ALA A 93 35.30 21.53 -45.68
C ALA A 93 36.32 22.38 -44.87
N GLU A 94 35.90 22.90 -43.71
CA GLU A 94 36.76 23.68 -42.83
C GLU A 94 37.73 22.76 -42.09
N ILE A 95 37.27 21.62 -41.65
CA ILE A 95 38.04 20.59 -40.96
C ILE A 95 39.09 19.98 -41.91
N GLU A 96 38.71 19.67 -43.13
CA GLU A 96 39.64 19.23 -44.18
C GLU A 96 40.68 20.33 -44.51
N SER A 97 40.29 21.61 -44.47
CA SER A 97 41.20 22.72 -44.70
C SER A 97 42.36 22.78 -43.69
N ILE A 98 42.17 22.20 -42.51
CA ILE A 98 43.20 22.06 -41.46
C ILE A 98 43.91 20.70 -41.50
N GLY A 99 43.58 19.83 -42.48
CA GLY A 99 44.27 18.56 -42.74
C GLY A 99 43.68 17.36 -42.02
N ILE A 100 42.42 17.45 -41.53
CA ILE A 100 41.73 16.35 -40.86
C ILE A 100 40.67 15.82 -41.80
N ASP A 101 40.82 14.57 -42.25
CA ASP A 101 39.79 13.85 -43.01
C ASP A 101 38.85 13.10 -42.05
N VAL A 102 37.57 13.52 -42.03
CA VAL A 102 36.50 12.96 -41.16
C VAL A 102 35.52 12.10 -41.96
N SER A 103 35.90 11.68 -43.15
CA SER A 103 35.07 10.79 -43.96
C SER A 103 34.93 9.40 -43.34
N VAL A 104 33.80 8.74 -43.61
CA VAL A 104 33.53 7.37 -43.12
C VAL A 104 34.66 6.43 -43.49
N LYS A 105 35.20 6.56 -44.71
CA LYS A 105 36.33 5.77 -45.20
C LYS A 105 37.58 6.00 -44.35
N LYS A 106 37.89 7.23 -43.99
CA LYS A 106 39.07 7.57 -43.19
C LYS A 106 38.99 7.03 -41.77
N VAL A 107 37.82 7.15 -41.17
CA VAL A 107 37.55 6.55 -39.84
C VAL A 107 37.69 5.03 -39.91
N ALA A 108 37.16 4.38 -40.96
CA ALA A 108 37.30 2.94 -41.16
C ALA A 108 38.77 2.50 -41.28
N GLU A 109 39.63 3.31 -41.90
CA GLU A 109 41.08 3.02 -41.98
C GLU A 109 41.75 2.96 -40.60
N GLY A 110 41.32 3.79 -39.66
CA GLY A 110 41.80 3.79 -38.27
C GLY A 110 41.39 2.58 -37.46
N LEU A 111 40.42 1.81 -37.96
CA LEU A 111 39.89 0.61 -37.29
C LEU A 111 40.50 -0.70 -37.82
N SER A 112 41.82 -0.69 -38.08
CA SER A 112 42.54 -1.86 -38.56
C SER A 112 42.41 -3.10 -37.68
N ASP A 113 42.37 -2.92 -36.36
CA ASP A 113 42.25 -3.97 -35.34
C ASP A 113 40.82 -4.45 -35.12
N TYR A 114 39.84 -3.83 -35.80
CA TYR A 114 38.41 -4.12 -35.70
C TYR A 114 37.81 -4.41 -37.06
N PRO A 115 38.12 -5.54 -37.68
CA PRO A 115 37.78 -5.83 -39.08
C PRO A 115 36.27 -5.85 -39.32
N SER A 116 35.47 -6.35 -38.43
CA SER A 116 34.01 -6.38 -38.61
C SER A 116 33.42 -4.97 -38.61
N VAL A 117 33.85 -4.11 -37.67
CA VAL A 117 33.43 -2.69 -37.60
C VAL A 117 33.92 -1.93 -38.83
N LYS A 118 35.18 -2.15 -39.23
CA LYS A 118 35.76 -1.55 -40.42
C LYS A 118 34.99 -1.91 -41.68
N GLU A 119 34.71 -3.19 -41.89
CA GLU A 119 33.97 -3.64 -43.08
C GLU A 119 32.54 -3.08 -43.10
N ALA A 120 31.89 -3.02 -41.92
CA ALA A 120 30.57 -2.42 -41.80
C ALA A 120 30.58 -0.94 -42.18
N LEU A 121 31.54 -0.15 -41.66
CA LEU A 121 31.69 1.27 -42.02
C LEU A 121 31.95 1.51 -43.50
N LEU A 122 32.82 0.71 -44.14
CA LEU A 122 33.16 0.85 -45.54
C LEU A 122 31.99 0.67 -46.52
N LYS A 123 30.87 0.16 -46.05
CA LYS A 123 29.63 0.03 -46.85
C LYS A 123 28.89 1.34 -47.04
N TYR A 124 29.24 2.39 -46.30
CA TYR A 124 28.53 3.65 -46.27
C TYR A 124 29.37 4.80 -46.83
N SER A 125 28.71 5.70 -47.50
CA SER A 125 29.32 6.93 -48.04
C SER A 125 29.08 8.16 -47.17
N ALA A 126 28.01 8.12 -46.35
CA ALA A 126 27.62 9.23 -45.49
C ALA A 126 27.35 8.74 -44.08
N TRP A 127 27.64 9.58 -43.07
CA TRP A 127 27.47 9.26 -41.63
C TRP A 127 26.02 9.01 -41.25
N GLY A 128 25.07 9.68 -41.88
CA GLY A 128 23.64 9.48 -41.57
C GLY A 128 23.12 8.09 -41.90
N ASP A 129 23.80 7.33 -42.77
CA ASP A 129 23.41 6.01 -43.23
C ASP A 129 24.13 4.87 -42.48
N VAL A 130 25.07 5.19 -41.60
CA VAL A 130 25.92 4.20 -40.93
C VAL A 130 25.11 3.35 -39.98
N LYS A 131 25.18 2.01 -40.24
CA LYS A 131 24.67 0.97 -39.32
C LYS A 131 25.74 -0.08 -39.14
N LEU A 132 26.16 -0.33 -37.91
CA LEU A 132 27.13 -1.36 -37.60
C LEU A 132 26.41 -2.66 -37.24
N ASP A 133 26.71 -3.75 -37.97
CA ASP A 133 26.07 -5.04 -37.80
C ASP A 133 26.95 -6.03 -37.01
N GLY A 134 28.16 -5.69 -36.65
CA GLY A 134 29.11 -6.54 -35.96
C GLY A 134 30.01 -5.81 -35.00
N ALA A 135 30.61 -6.54 -34.08
CA ALA A 135 31.60 -6.08 -33.11
C ALA A 135 32.75 -7.06 -33.01
N ASP A 136 33.98 -6.55 -32.87
CA ASP A 136 35.20 -7.33 -32.67
C ASP A 136 35.59 -7.47 -31.18
N TRP A 137 34.65 -7.23 -30.29
CA TRP A 137 34.80 -7.41 -28.83
C TRP A 137 33.70 -8.30 -28.29
N GLY A 138 33.96 -8.89 -27.13
CA GLY A 138 33.02 -9.78 -26.44
C GLY A 138 31.85 -9.05 -25.77
N VAL A 139 30.82 -9.81 -25.38
CA VAL A 139 29.69 -9.27 -24.59
C VAL A 139 30.24 -8.78 -23.26
N ASN A 140 29.89 -7.54 -22.88
CA ASN A 140 30.36 -6.86 -21.68
C ASN A 140 31.87 -6.50 -21.69
N ASP A 141 32.51 -6.55 -22.85
CA ASP A 141 33.90 -6.17 -23.01
C ASP A 141 34.06 -4.65 -23.10
N ARG A 142 34.18 -3.99 -21.93
CA ARG A 142 34.42 -2.55 -21.81
C ARG A 142 35.73 -2.16 -22.49
N GLU A 143 36.76 -2.98 -22.35
CA GLU A 143 38.09 -2.66 -22.87
C GLU A 143 38.09 -2.66 -24.40
N GLY A 144 37.51 -3.71 -25.00
CA GLY A 144 37.34 -3.80 -26.45
C GLY A 144 36.52 -2.63 -27.02
N PHE A 145 35.37 -2.33 -26.38
CA PHE A 145 34.55 -1.17 -26.74
C PHE A 145 35.28 0.14 -26.63
N SER A 146 36.00 0.39 -25.53
CA SER A 146 36.76 1.63 -25.32
C SER A 146 37.86 1.82 -26.37
N LYS A 147 38.58 0.75 -26.68
CA LYS A 147 39.64 0.76 -27.71
C LYS A 147 39.05 1.01 -29.12
N ALA A 148 37.89 0.41 -29.41
CA ALA A 148 37.20 0.63 -30.69
C ALA A 148 36.74 2.10 -30.83
N VAL A 149 36.18 2.70 -29.75
CA VAL A 149 35.84 4.13 -29.74
C VAL A 149 37.10 4.97 -29.92
N ALA A 150 38.19 4.69 -29.22
CA ALA A 150 39.43 5.42 -29.35
C ALA A 150 40.01 5.32 -30.77
N ALA A 151 40.01 4.14 -31.36
CA ALA A 151 40.49 3.95 -32.74
C ALA A 151 39.61 4.67 -33.78
N SER A 152 38.29 4.71 -33.57
CA SER A 152 37.38 5.44 -34.45
C SER A 152 37.58 6.97 -34.44
N LEU A 153 38.12 7.52 -33.33
CA LEU A 153 38.46 8.95 -33.19
C LEU A 153 39.89 9.26 -33.64
N SER A 154 40.60 8.29 -34.20
CA SER A 154 41.99 8.42 -34.68
C SER A 154 42.26 9.60 -35.63
N PRO A 155 41.32 10.09 -36.48
CA PRO A 155 41.56 11.29 -37.32
C PRO A 155 41.95 12.54 -36.51
N PHE A 156 41.55 12.63 -35.26
CA PHE A 156 41.83 13.75 -34.35
C PHE A 156 43.12 13.58 -33.52
N ASN A 157 43.79 12.45 -33.64
CA ASN A 157 44.90 12.08 -32.75
C ASN A 157 46.04 13.11 -32.69
N ASP A 158 46.39 13.73 -33.83
CA ASP A 158 47.48 14.73 -33.92
C ASP A 158 47.12 16.04 -33.21
N VAL A 159 45.88 16.46 -33.34
CA VAL A 159 45.36 17.65 -32.65
C VAL A 159 45.25 17.37 -31.14
N LEU A 160 44.64 16.26 -30.75
CA LEU A 160 44.53 15.89 -29.36
C LEU A 160 45.87 15.68 -28.67
N TYR A 161 46.85 15.04 -29.35
CA TYR A 161 48.20 14.90 -28.84
C TYR A 161 48.84 16.26 -28.58
N THR A 162 48.63 17.22 -29.49
CA THR A 162 49.15 18.57 -29.29
C THR A 162 48.53 19.26 -28.06
N LEU A 163 47.20 19.27 -27.98
CA LEU A 163 46.50 19.94 -26.91
C LEU A 163 46.73 19.27 -25.54
N LEU A 164 46.77 17.95 -25.50
CA LEU A 164 46.80 17.18 -24.25
C LEU A 164 48.23 16.87 -23.77
N CYS A 165 49.20 16.70 -24.68
CA CYS A 165 50.55 16.22 -24.38
C CYS A 165 51.67 17.19 -24.73
N SER A 166 51.40 18.48 -24.87
CA SER A 166 52.39 19.49 -25.30
C SER A 166 53.08 19.18 -26.64
N GLY A 167 52.38 18.52 -27.55
CA GLY A 167 52.85 18.25 -28.89
C GLY A 167 52.98 19.50 -29.75
N THR A 168 53.19 19.31 -31.05
CA THR A 168 53.17 20.41 -32.05
C THR A 168 52.33 19.99 -33.24
N PHE A 169 51.37 20.79 -33.61
CA PHE A 169 50.47 20.57 -34.72
C PHE A 169 50.62 21.71 -35.75
N LYS A 170 50.52 21.42 -36.98
CA LYS A 170 50.55 22.44 -38.06
C LYS A 170 49.17 22.56 -38.68
N ILE A 171 48.62 23.76 -38.68
CA ILE A 171 47.45 24.12 -39.48
C ILE A 171 47.99 24.94 -40.69
N LYS A 172 47.98 24.35 -41.85
CA LYS A 172 48.59 24.96 -43.02
C LYS A 172 50.07 25.38 -42.73
N VAL A 173 50.34 26.66 -42.66
CA VAL A 173 51.67 27.23 -42.37
C VAL A 173 51.86 27.60 -40.89
N ILE A 174 50.78 27.53 -40.08
CA ILE A 174 50.80 27.94 -38.69
C ILE A 174 51.20 26.75 -37.85
N ARG A 175 52.22 26.90 -37.00
CA ARG A 175 52.62 25.89 -36.02
C ARG A 175 52.00 26.24 -34.68
N ILE A 176 51.21 25.33 -34.13
CA ILE A 176 50.60 25.42 -32.80
C ILE A 176 51.45 24.57 -31.87
N LYS A 177 51.96 25.17 -30.79
CA LYS A 177 52.65 24.47 -29.70
C LYS A 177 51.58 24.17 -28.62
N GLY A 178 51.41 22.92 -28.27
CA GLY A 178 50.41 22.49 -27.34
C GLY A 178 50.70 22.80 -25.87
N ALA A 179 49.78 22.46 -25.02
CA ALA A 179 49.83 22.60 -23.59
C ALA A 179 49.68 21.21 -22.88
N ASN A 180 49.80 21.17 -21.58
CA ASN A 180 49.52 19.98 -20.76
C ASN A 180 48.02 19.90 -20.46
N GLY A 181 47.21 19.84 -21.50
CA GLY A 181 45.76 19.90 -21.37
C GLY A 181 45.13 18.73 -20.63
N TYR A 182 45.81 17.59 -20.62
CA TYR A 182 45.31 16.47 -19.83
C TYR A 182 45.24 16.81 -18.32
N GLU A 183 46.36 17.27 -17.73
CA GLU A 183 46.42 17.64 -16.32
C GLU A 183 45.61 18.90 -16.02
N ASN A 184 45.72 19.94 -16.89
CA ASN A 184 45.13 21.25 -16.62
C ASN A 184 43.63 21.36 -16.93
N ALA A 185 43.09 20.43 -17.74
CA ALA A 185 41.70 20.48 -18.15
C ALA A 185 40.97 19.15 -17.97
N ILE A 186 41.49 18.03 -18.51
CA ILE A 186 40.76 16.75 -18.50
C ILE A 186 40.68 16.17 -17.10
N VAL A 187 41.80 16.16 -16.35
CA VAL A 187 41.82 15.61 -14.99
C VAL A 187 40.83 16.32 -14.05
N PRO A 188 40.76 17.67 -14.00
CA PRO A 188 39.74 18.36 -13.19
C PRO A 188 38.30 18.04 -13.61
N ILE A 189 38.01 17.93 -14.89
CA ILE A 189 36.69 17.57 -15.39
C ILE A 189 36.31 16.14 -14.97
N LEU A 190 37.22 15.17 -15.16
CA LEU A 190 37.01 13.79 -14.76
C LEU A 190 36.87 13.64 -13.22
N SER A 191 37.66 14.44 -12.47
CA SER A 191 37.54 14.48 -11.00
C SER A 191 36.18 15.02 -10.55
N ALA A 192 35.67 16.06 -11.18
CA ALA A 192 34.34 16.60 -10.89
C ALA A 192 33.21 15.59 -11.22
N LEU A 193 33.42 14.71 -12.17
CA LEU A 193 32.55 13.58 -12.51
C LEU A 193 32.78 12.36 -11.59
N GLY A 194 33.67 12.47 -10.60
CA GLY A 194 33.96 11.39 -9.67
C GLY A 194 34.67 10.20 -10.30
N CYS A 195 35.38 10.41 -11.38
CA CYS A 195 36.19 9.37 -12.02
C CYS A 195 37.44 9.09 -11.19
N GLU A 196 37.68 7.83 -10.95
CA GLU A 196 38.87 7.31 -10.28
C GLU A 196 39.89 6.80 -11.31
N SER A 197 41.02 6.32 -10.85
CA SER A 197 42.08 5.72 -11.70
C SER A 197 42.66 6.68 -12.72
N LEU A 198 42.77 7.98 -12.40
CA LEU A 198 43.40 8.96 -13.23
C LEU A 198 44.95 8.79 -13.19
N ILE A 199 45.60 8.84 -14.35
CA ILE A 199 47.06 8.73 -14.46
C ILE A 199 47.70 10.11 -14.46
N SER A 200 48.98 10.18 -14.16
CA SER A 200 49.73 11.44 -14.22
C SER A 200 49.92 11.96 -15.66
N GLN A 201 50.10 13.26 -15.84
CA GLN A 201 50.44 13.86 -17.17
C GLN A 201 51.67 13.19 -17.80
N SER A 202 52.71 12.85 -17.05
CA SER A 202 53.92 12.19 -17.56
C SER A 202 53.63 10.80 -18.08
N GLU A 203 52.81 10.02 -17.36
CA GLU A 203 52.39 8.68 -17.75
C GLU A 203 51.45 8.72 -18.98
N PHE A 204 50.45 9.62 -18.95
CA PHE A 204 49.57 9.89 -20.10
C PHE A 204 50.35 10.22 -21.36
N SER A 205 51.33 11.16 -21.26
CA SER A 205 52.15 11.57 -22.40
C SER A 205 53.08 10.44 -22.87
N SER A 206 53.58 9.60 -21.96
CA SER A 206 54.41 8.44 -22.33
C SER A 206 53.60 7.41 -23.12
N GLN A 207 52.42 7.07 -22.65
CA GLN A 207 51.51 6.12 -23.33
C GLN A 207 51.04 6.68 -24.69
N ALA A 208 50.77 7.99 -24.77
CA ALA A 208 50.40 8.67 -26.02
C ALA A 208 51.52 8.70 -27.08
N LYS A 209 52.77 8.66 -26.65
CA LYS A 209 53.92 8.54 -27.58
C LYS A 209 54.04 7.15 -28.21
N GLU A 210 53.69 6.12 -27.46
CA GLU A 210 53.68 4.72 -27.92
C GLU A 210 52.54 4.47 -28.89
N ASP A 211 51.33 4.90 -28.49
CA ASP A 211 50.12 4.76 -29.29
C ASP A 211 49.18 5.98 -28.98
N LYS A 212 48.91 6.81 -30.00
CA LYS A 212 48.03 7.98 -29.80
C LYS A 212 46.60 7.62 -29.44
N ASN A 213 46.11 6.42 -29.79
CA ASN A 213 44.77 5.98 -29.41
C ASN A 213 44.65 5.81 -27.87
N LYS A 214 45.77 5.55 -27.17
CA LYS A 214 45.79 5.48 -25.72
C LYS A 214 45.35 6.78 -25.04
N MET A 215 45.49 7.93 -25.69
CA MET A 215 44.99 9.20 -25.11
C MET A 215 43.48 9.15 -24.91
N ILE A 216 42.78 8.78 -25.98
CA ILE A 216 41.32 8.72 -25.96
C ILE A 216 40.88 7.61 -25.04
N TYR A 217 41.52 6.45 -25.12
CA TYR A 217 41.25 5.32 -24.21
C TYR A 217 41.39 5.72 -22.74
N ASN A 218 42.46 6.41 -22.36
CA ASN A 218 42.69 6.83 -20.97
C ASN A 218 41.71 7.89 -20.46
N ILE A 219 41.06 8.63 -21.37
CA ILE A 219 39.96 9.55 -20.98
C ILE A 219 38.62 8.80 -20.89
N LEU A 220 38.38 7.86 -21.80
CA LEU A 220 37.13 7.12 -21.85
C LEU A 220 36.99 6.08 -20.75
N LEU A 221 38.06 5.38 -20.39
CA LEU A 221 38.05 4.30 -19.41
C LEU A 221 37.53 4.75 -18.07
N PRO A 222 37.97 5.84 -17.43
CA PRO A 222 37.43 6.35 -16.18
C PRO A 222 35.93 6.71 -16.28
N LEU A 223 35.49 7.29 -17.43
CA LEU A 223 34.09 7.61 -17.66
C LEU A 223 33.22 6.35 -17.73
N LEU A 224 33.66 5.31 -18.46
CA LEU A 224 32.91 4.07 -18.56
C LEU A 224 32.85 3.33 -17.23
N LEU A 225 33.92 3.36 -16.44
CA LEU A 225 33.91 2.85 -15.06
C LEU A 225 32.88 3.59 -14.21
N LYS A 226 32.79 4.92 -14.31
CA LYS A 226 31.80 5.71 -13.60
C LYS A 226 30.36 5.39 -14.03
N ILE A 227 30.12 5.11 -15.33
CA ILE A 227 28.83 4.65 -15.82
C ILE A 227 28.48 3.26 -15.24
N GLU A 228 29.47 2.39 -15.06
CA GLU A 228 29.27 1.11 -14.38
C GLU A 228 28.92 1.29 -12.90
N ASP A 229 29.54 2.26 -12.19
CA ASP A 229 29.17 2.62 -10.82
C ASP A 229 27.70 3.10 -10.76
N ILE A 230 27.24 3.88 -11.75
CA ILE A 230 25.84 4.28 -11.87
C ILE A 230 24.94 3.05 -12.07
N CYS A 231 25.36 2.05 -12.80
CA CYS A 231 24.60 0.80 -12.95
C CYS A 231 24.55 -0.01 -11.66
N ASP A 232 25.57 0.06 -10.80
CA ASP A 232 25.62 -0.66 -9.54
C ASP A 232 24.85 0.05 -8.41
N ALA A 233 24.90 1.39 -8.35
CA ALA A 233 24.22 2.22 -7.35
C ALA A 233 23.76 3.55 -7.97
N PRO A 234 22.68 3.54 -8.76
CA PRO A 234 22.27 4.70 -9.55
C PRO A 234 21.93 5.93 -8.72
N ALA A 235 21.15 5.78 -7.65
CA ALA A 235 20.74 6.92 -6.84
C ALA A 235 21.92 7.51 -6.06
N ASP A 236 22.73 6.70 -5.41
CA ASP A 236 23.88 7.15 -4.65
C ASP A 236 24.91 7.83 -5.53
N THR A 237 25.25 7.21 -6.66
CA THR A 237 26.25 7.75 -7.59
C THR A 237 25.77 9.05 -8.27
N LEU A 238 24.54 9.10 -8.77
CA LEU A 238 23.99 10.29 -9.41
C LEU A 238 23.83 11.46 -8.42
N CYS A 239 23.35 11.19 -7.20
CA CYS A 239 23.23 12.21 -6.16
C CYS A 239 24.58 12.75 -5.67
N ALA A 240 25.67 12.02 -5.87
CA ALA A 240 27.01 12.48 -5.58
C ALA A 240 27.63 13.28 -6.73
N VAL A 241 27.57 12.71 -7.95
CA VAL A 241 28.29 13.21 -9.13
C VAL A 241 27.63 14.44 -9.74
N LEU A 242 26.31 14.41 -9.95
CA LEU A 242 25.61 15.49 -10.65
C LEU A 242 25.72 16.85 -9.93
N PRO A 243 25.51 16.94 -8.61
CA PRO A 243 25.69 18.20 -7.88
C PRO A 243 27.13 18.71 -7.93
N CYS A 244 28.12 17.84 -7.77
CA CYS A 244 29.53 18.19 -7.85
C CYS A 244 29.89 18.76 -9.23
N PHE A 245 29.48 18.09 -10.30
CA PHE A 245 29.70 18.54 -11.65
C PHE A 245 28.95 19.86 -11.94
N ALA A 246 27.70 20.00 -11.49
CA ALA A 246 26.95 21.26 -11.62
C ALA A 246 27.69 22.42 -10.91
N ASN A 247 28.19 22.20 -9.68
CA ASN A 247 28.98 23.20 -8.96
C ASN A 247 30.28 23.53 -9.70
N PHE A 248 30.95 22.54 -10.27
CA PHE A 248 32.16 22.75 -11.09
C PHE A 248 31.87 23.61 -12.33
N VAL A 249 30.73 23.45 -12.95
CA VAL A 249 30.29 24.27 -14.10
C VAL A 249 29.92 25.70 -13.66
N GLU A 250 29.03 25.83 -12.68
CA GLU A 250 28.51 27.11 -12.20
C GLU A 250 29.59 28.00 -11.53
N SER A 251 30.59 27.38 -10.90
CA SER A 251 31.73 28.10 -10.32
C SER A 251 32.71 28.67 -11.39
N GLY A 252 32.49 28.31 -12.67
CA GLY A 252 33.35 28.72 -13.76
C GLY A 252 34.65 27.91 -13.89
N GLU A 253 34.86 26.85 -13.08
CA GLU A 253 36.05 26.00 -13.17
C GLU A 253 36.04 25.19 -14.49
N PHE A 254 34.87 24.73 -14.96
CA PHE A 254 34.74 24.10 -16.27
C PHE A 254 35.24 25.02 -17.39
N LYS A 255 34.82 26.29 -17.37
CA LYS A 255 35.27 27.29 -18.34
C LYS A 255 36.79 27.52 -18.30
N LYS A 256 37.38 27.59 -17.10
CA LYS A 256 38.85 27.69 -16.95
C LYS A 256 39.57 26.49 -17.55
N CYS A 257 39.00 25.26 -17.38
CA CYS A 257 39.56 24.06 -17.99
C CYS A 257 39.49 24.12 -19.53
N THR A 258 38.34 24.48 -20.08
CA THR A 258 38.20 24.60 -21.54
C THR A 258 39.08 25.73 -22.14
N ASP A 259 39.14 26.87 -21.48
CA ASP A 259 40.06 27.98 -21.88
C ASP A 259 41.53 27.53 -21.83
N SER A 260 41.93 26.79 -20.78
CA SER A 260 43.27 26.21 -20.65
C SER A 260 43.58 25.23 -21.78
N LEU A 261 42.63 24.33 -22.10
CA LEU A 261 42.77 23.31 -23.15
C LEU A 261 42.96 23.96 -24.52
N PHE A 262 42.18 24.98 -24.85
CA PHE A 262 42.21 25.64 -26.14
C PHE A 262 43.14 26.84 -26.20
N SER A 263 43.79 27.23 -25.10
CA SER A 263 44.72 28.36 -25.02
C SER A 263 45.84 28.32 -26.09
N PRO A 264 46.40 27.14 -26.47
CA PRO A 264 47.41 27.08 -27.54
C PRO A 264 46.93 27.59 -28.91
N ILE A 265 45.61 27.47 -29.12
CA ILE A 265 44.97 27.93 -30.37
C ILE A 265 44.59 29.41 -30.22
N THR A 266 43.87 29.75 -29.14
CA THR A 266 43.30 31.10 -28.96
C THR A 266 44.34 32.17 -28.67
N SER A 267 45.47 31.83 -28.03
CA SER A 267 46.58 32.76 -27.75
C SER A 267 47.61 32.87 -28.86
N ASN A 268 47.46 32.12 -29.93
CA ASN A 268 48.41 32.16 -31.06
C ASN A 268 48.09 33.35 -31.97
N ARG A 269 48.93 34.36 -31.97
CA ARG A 269 48.78 35.59 -32.78
C ARG A 269 48.56 35.36 -34.29
N LEU A 270 49.12 34.29 -34.85
CA LEU A 270 48.87 33.91 -36.22
C LEU A 270 47.50 33.33 -36.47
N VAL A 271 46.96 32.58 -35.51
CA VAL A 271 45.55 32.06 -35.51
C VAL A 271 44.61 33.25 -35.31
N GLU A 272 44.91 34.12 -34.32
CA GLU A 272 44.14 35.34 -34.07
C GLU A 272 44.07 36.25 -35.34
N ALA A 273 45.17 36.43 -36.02
CA ALA A 273 45.19 37.14 -37.28
C ALA A 273 44.43 36.46 -38.41
N ALA A 274 44.46 35.14 -38.47
CA ALA A 274 43.68 34.35 -39.43
C ALA A 274 42.15 34.39 -39.15
N VAL A 275 41.72 34.39 -37.85
CA VAL A 275 40.31 34.61 -37.45
C VAL A 275 39.87 36.04 -37.80
N PHE A 276 40.72 37.06 -37.49
CA PHE A 276 40.45 38.43 -37.85
C PHE A 276 40.27 38.59 -39.38
N LEU A 277 41.08 37.89 -40.21
CA LEU A 277 40.98 37.86 -41.65
C LEU A 277 39.84 36.95 -42.17
N LYS A 278 39.01 36.39 -41.29
CA LYS A 278 37.91 35.44 -41.61
C LYS A 278 38.41 34.18 -42.37
N LEU A 279 39.67 33.78 -42.11
CA LEU A 279 40.20 32.52 -42.66
C LEU A 279 39.80 31.32 -41.78
N PHE A 280 39.37 31.59 -40.54
CA PHE A 280 38.78 30.61 -39.61
C PHE A 280 37.58 31.28 -38.95
N ASP A 281 36.47 30.55 -38.90
CA ASP A 281 35.24 30.99 -38.20
C ASP A 281 35.26 30.44 -36.76
N ILE A 282 36.14 30.97 -35.91
CA ILE A 282 36.25 30.60 -34.49
C ILE A 282 35.64 31.74 -33.69
N GLU A 283 34.32 31.75 -33.51
CA GLU A 283 33.65 32.81 -32.75
C GLU A 283 33.84 32.67 -31.23
N SER A 284 33.81 31.49 -30.65
CA SER A 284 34.22 31.21 -29.25
C SER A 284 34.22 29.72 -28.98
N PHE A 285 35.07 29.27 -28.01
CA PHE A 285 35.00 27.93 -27.40
C PHE A 285 34.13 27.92 -26.15
N ASP A 286 33.12 28.78 -26.10
CA ASP A 286 32.19 28.84 -24.98
C ASP A 286 31.15 27.70 -25.09
N ILE A 287 31.41 26.63 -24.35
CA ILE A 287 30.52 25.46 -24.33
C ILE A 287 29.43 25.70 -23.26
N ASP A 288 28.21 25.95 -23.72
CA ASP A 288 27.04 25.97 -22.86
C ASP A 288 26.68 24.55 -22.47
N VAL A 289 27.21 24.13 -21.31
CA VAL A 289 27.03 22.76 -20.75
C VAL A 289 25.57 22.48 -20.44
N GLU A 290 24.84 23.46 -19.88
CA GLU A 290 23.42 23.31 -19.54
C GLU A 290 22.59 23.05 -20.80
N LYS A 291 22.84 23.83 -21.85
CA LYS A 291 22.17 23.63 -23.15
C LYS A 291 22.51 22.28 -23.76
N ALA A 292 23.79 21.88 -23.77
CA ALA A 292 24.22 20.60 -24.36
C ALA A 292 23.55 19.40 -23.66
N ILE A 293 23.45 19.42 -22.32
CA ILE A 293 22.75 18.43 -21.55
C ILE A 293 21.26 18.41 -21.92
N ASN A 294 20.60 19.58 -21.93
CA ASN A 294 19.18 19.70 -22.23
C ASN A 294 18.85 19.24 -23.67
N ASP A 295 19.65 19.57 -24.63
CA ASP A 295 19.48 19.13 -26.03
C ASP A 295 19.57 17.60 -26.14
N GLY A 296 20.57 16.98 -25.48
CA GLY A 296 20.74 15.53 -25.46
C GLY A 296 19.55 14.81 -24.82
N LEU A 297 19.03 15.35 -23.72
CA LEU A 297 17.88 14.78 -23.03
C LEU A 297 16.58 14.93 -23.81
N ASN A 298 16.38 16.10 -24.44
CA ASN A 298 15.21 16.33 -25.29
C ASN A 298 15.22 15.40 -26.51
N GLU A 299 16.40 15.15 -27.11
CA GLU A 299 16.52 14.21 -28.20
C GLU A 299 16.23 12.76 -27.78
N ALA A 300 16.76 12.34 -26.63
CA ALA A 300 16.44 11.04 -26.07
C ALA A 300 14.94 10.89 -25.76
N ALA A 301 14.30 11.91 -25.19
CA ALA A 301 12.88 11.90 -24.87
C ALA A 301 11.99 11.84 -26.12
N LYS A 302 12.37 12.53 -27.20
CA LYS A 302 11.64 12.50 -28.49
C LYS A 302 11.55 11.09 -29.08
N GLN A 303 12.56 10.25 -28.88
CA GLN A 303 12.53 8.85 -29.37
C GLN A 303 11.38 8.04 -28.76
N TYR A 304 10.90 8.46 -27.59
CA TYR A 304 9.75 7.86 -26.88
C TYR A 304 8.48 8.71 -26.96
N GLY A 305 8.49 9.77 -27.77
CA GLY A 305 7.38 10.71 -27.86
C GLY A 305 7.13 11.50 -26.58
N LEU A 306 8.10 11.57 -25.68
CA LEU A 306 8.00 12.29 -24.41
C LEU A 306 8.42 13.76 -24.58
N THR A 307 7.87 14.60 -23.70
CA THR A 307 8.29 15.99 -23.52
C THR A 307 8.93 16.11 -22.14
N ILE A 308 10.10 16.74 -22.04
CA ILE A 308 10.76 16.95 -20.76
C ILE A 308 11.01 18.44 -20.51
N LYS A 309 11.00 18.81 -19.24
CA LYS A 309 11.45 20.12 -18.78
C LYS A 309 12.96 20.18 -18.81
N ASN A 310 13.50 21.32 -19.26
CA ASN A 310 14.92 21.58 -19.23
C ASN A 310 15.46 21.59 -17.81
N ILE A 311 16.74 21.23 -17.66
CA ILE A 311 17.49 21.33 -16.42
C ILE A 311 17.99 22.76 -16.23
N LYS A 312 18.16 23.11 -14.93
CA LYS A 312 19.03 24.22 -14.51
C LYS A 312 20.10 23.67 -13.59
N LEU A 313 21.36 23.77 -14.02
CA LEU A 313 22.50 23.30 -13.23
C LEU A 313 22.64 24.05 -11.90
N SER A 314 22.19 25.30 -11.84
CA SER A 314 22.22 26.13 -10.63
C SER A 314 21.56 25.46 -9.42
N HIS A 315 20.50 24.70 -9.60
CA HIS A 315 19.82 24.03 -8.47
C HIS A 315 20.57 22.81 -7.96
N LEU A 316 21.26 22.09 -8.84
CA LEU A 316 22.13 21.00 -8.45
C LEU A 316 23.39 21.53 -7.79
N SER A 317 23.92 22.64 -8.27
CA SER A 317 25.13 23.23 -7.72
C SER A 317 25.01 23.65 -6.26
N GLU A 318 23.78 24.02 -5.81
CA GLU A 318 23.49 24.29 -4.40
C GLU A 318 23.68 23.05 -3.48
N CYS A 319 23.62 21.85 -4.07
CA CYS A 319 23.83 20.60 -3.37
C CYS A 319 25.27 20.07 -3.56
N GLY A 320 26.08 20.71 -4.39
CA GLY A 320 27.38 20.24 -4.83
C GLY A 320 28.52 20.61 -3.89
N GLY A 321 29.38 19.64 -3.60
CA GLY A 321 30.66 19.82 -2.95
C GLY A 321 31.80 20.05 -3.95
N LYS A 322 33.02 20.15 -3.43
CA LYS A 322 34.23 20.22 -4.25
C LYS A 322 34.56 18.87 -4.88
N THR A 323 34.19 17.81 -4.21
CA THR A 323 34.28 16.44 -4.71
C THR A 323 32.89 15.79 -4.63
N PRO A 324 32.62 14.70 -5.36
CA PRO A 324 31.37 13.98 -5.24
C PRO A 324 31.06 13.49 -3.82
N ALA A 325 32.09 13.16 -3.05
CA ALA A 325 31.94 12.74 -1.66
C ALA A 325 31.42 13.85 -0.74
N ASP A 326 31.70 15.12 -1.08
CA ASP A 326 31.29 16.30 -0.32
C ASP A 326 29.89 16.79 -0.70
N SER A 327 29.25 16.19 -1.71
CA SER A 327 27.91 16.58 -2.17
C SER A 327 26.83 16.17 -1.15
N ASP A 328 25.83 17.03 -0.94
CA ASP A 328 24.66 16.75 -0.13
C ASP A 328 23.68 15.85 -0.92
N LYS A 329 23.91 14.53 -0.82
CA LYS A 329 23.13 13.53 -1.53
C LYS A 329 21.63 13.57 -1.18
N GLY A 330 21.28 13.91 0.06
CA GLY A 330 19.88 14.00 0.48
C GLY A 330 19.14 15.13 -0.22
N LYS A 331 19.73 16.33 -0.27
CA LYS A 331 19.18 17.45 -1.05
C LYS A 331 19.12 17.14 -2.53
N ALA A 332 20.21 16.61 -3.10
CA ALA A 332 20.28 16.23 -4.49
C ALA A 332 19.16 15.24 -4.87
N TYR A 333 18.90 14.27 -4.02
CA TYR A 333 17.84 13.30 -4.22
C TYR A 333 16.46 13.95 -4.29
N VAL A 334 16.14 14.85 -3.35
CA VAL A 334 14.88 15.61 -3.36
C VAL A 334 14.76 16.43 -4.67
N VAL A 335 15.83 17.10 -5.05
CA VAL A 335 15.88 17.91 -6.28
C VAL A 335 15.65 17.03 -7.51
N ILE A 336 16.27 15.87 -7.60
CA ILE A 336 16.08 14.89 -8.69
C ILE A 336 14.65 14.35 -8.70
N LEU A 337 14.08 13.99 -7.56
CA LEU A 337 12.70 13.50 -7.48
C LEU A 337 11.68 14.55 -7.91
N ARG A 338 11.85 15.82 -7.50
CA ARG A 338 10.97 16.92 -7.95
C ARG A 338 10.95 17.01 -9.47
N TRP A 339 12.11 17.01 -10.09
CA TRP A 339 12.20 17.04 -11.55
C TRP A 339 11.56 15.81 -12.19
N LEU A 340 11.81 14.61 -11.66
CA LEU A 340 11.21 13.37 -12.15
C LEU A 340 9.69 13.45 -12.12
N PHE A 341 9.10 13.82 -10.98
CA PHE A 341 7.65 13.91 -10.86
C PHE A 341 7.04 15.01 -11.72
N ASP A 342 7.69 16.14 -11.87
CA ASP A 342 7.25 17.18 -12.80
C ASP A 342 7.19 16.68 -14.24
N ASN A 343 8.18 15.88 -14.67
CA ASN A 343 8.19 15.28 -16.00
C ASN A 343 7.17 14.14 -16.15
N LEU A 344 6.93 13.34 -15.11
CA LEU A 344 5.87 12.35 -15.12
C LEU A 344 4.49 13.01 -15.24
N LYS A 345 4.25 14.10 -14.53
CA LYS A 345 3.02 14.90 -14.63
C LYS A 345 2.83 15.50 -16.03
N LEU A 346 3.91 16.01 -16.63
CA LEU A 346 3.88 16.56 -17.99
C LEU A 346 3.48 15.51 -19.02
N ASN A 347 3.82 14.25 -18.79
CA ASN A 347 3.56 13.13 -19.70
C ASN A 347 2.44 12.19 -19.20
N LYS A 348 1.62 12.60 -18.25
CA LYS A 348 0.63 11.75 -17.58
C LYS A 348 -0.31 10.98 -18.52
N GLU A 349 -0.65 11.57 -19.67
CA GLU A 349 -1.53 10.94 -20.66
C GLU A 349 -0.84 9.83 -21.46
N LYS A 350 0.48 9.91 -21.61
CA LYS A 350 1.28 8.94 -22.39
C LYS A 350 1.82 7.80 -21.53
N LEU A 351 1.94 8.03 -20.21
CA LEU A 351 2.49 7.05 -19.28
C LEU A 351 1.75 5.71 -19.26
N PRO A 352 0.39 5.64 -19.25
CA PRO A 352 -0.32 4.38 -19.24
C PRO A 352 0.01 3.51 -20.45
N SER A 353 0.07 4.11 -21.65
CA SER A 353 0.40 3.39 -22.88
C SER A 353 1.85 2.91 -22.87
N LEU A 354 2.79 3.73 -22.42
CA LEU A 354 4.20 3.37 -22.30
C LEU A 354 4.42 2.25 -21.29
N LEU A 355 3.79 2.31 -20.12
CA LEU A 355 3.86 1.27 -19.11
C LEU A 355 3.25 -0.04 -19.61
N LYS A 356 2.12 0.03 -20.30
CA LYS A 356 1.46 -1.13 -20.90
C LYS A 356 2.30 -1.78 -22.01
N GLU A 357 2.97 -0.99 -22.83
CA GLU A 357 3.92 -1.48 -23.84
C GLU A 357 5.15 -2.15 -23.22
N GLN A 358 5.57 -1.68 -22.04
CA GLN A 358 6.77 -2.15 -21.36
C GLN A 358 6.53 -3.44 -20.58
N ASN A 359 5.38 -3.58 -19.95
CA ASN A 359 5.09 -4.75 -19.11
C ASN A 359 3.59 -5.08 -19.09
N ALA A 360 3.20 -6.08 -19.87
CA ALA A 360 1.83 -6.59 -19.91
C ALA A 360 1.34 -7.24 -18.60
N SER A 361 2.24 -7.48 -17.64
CA SER A 361 1.94 -8.13 -16.37
C SER A 361 1.77 -7.16 -15.21
N PHE A 362 2.10 -5.88 -15.39
CA PHE A 362 2.02 -4.85 -14.36
C PHE A 362 1.07 -3.75 -14.86
N GLU A 363 -0.20 -3.87 -14.55
CA GLU A 363 -1.20 -2.85 -14.84
C GLU A 363 -1.43 -2.01 -13.59
N ILE A 364 -0.88 -0.80 -13.57
CA ILE A 364 -1.37 0.22 -12.63
C ILE A 364 -2.70 0.73 -13.21
N PRO A 365 -3.82 0.66 -12.49
CA PRO A 365 -5.07 1.21 -12.96
C PRO A 365 -4.87 2.67 -13.36
N GLU A 366 -5.32 3.03 -14.55
CA GLU A 366 -5.17 4.38 -15.11
C GLU A 366 -5.71 5.46 -14.15
N LYS A 367 -6.80 5.13 -13.45
CA LYS A 367 -7.39 5.98 -12.42
C LYS A 367 -6.43 6.21 -11.25
N THR A 368 -5.75 5.17 -10.77
CA THR A 368 -4.79 5.26 -9.65
C THR A 368 -3.58 6.09 -10.04
N LEU A 369 -3.03 5.85 -11.24
CA LEU A 369 -1.90 6.63 -11.76
C LEU A 369 -2.28 8.11 -11.93
N SER A 370 -3.47 8.39 -12.49
CA SER A 370 -3.99 9.75 -12.65
C SER A 370 -4.19 10.46 -11.31
N GLN A 371 -4.75 9.78 -10.32
CA GLN A 371 -4.91 10.31 -8.96
C GLN A 371 -3.56 10.60 -8.30
N LEU A 372 -2.60 9.68 -8.43
CA LEU A 372 -1.25 9.88 -7.90
C LEU A 372 -0.59 11.12 -8.52
N LEU A 373 -0.62 11.23 -9.85
CA LEU A 373 -0.01 12.34 -10.57
C LEU A 373 -0.79 13.67 -10.46
N SER A 374 -1.99 13.68 -9.88
CA SER A 374 -2.73 14.91 -9.55
C SER A 374 -2.26 15.58 -8.27
N LYS A 375 -1.52 14.87 -7.40
CA LYS A 375 -0.95 15.42 -6.16
C LYS A 375 0.12 16.48 -6.45
N ASP A 376 0.39 17.33 -5.46
CA ASP A 376 1.53 18.25 -5.55
C ASP A 376 2.86 17.50 -5.68
N THR A 377 3.87 18.13 -6.28
CA THR A 377 5.17 17.49 -6.50
C THR A 377 5.87 17.19 -5.19
N ASP A 378 5.80 18.11 -4.22
CA ASP A 378 6.40 17.89 -2.90
C ASP A 378 5.67 16.84 -2.09
N GLU A 379 4.35 16.69 -2.24
CA GLU A 379 3.60 15.57 -1.68
C GLU A 379 4.08 14.24 -2.24
N LEU A 380 4.34 14.15 -3.56
CA LEU A 380 4.87 12.93 -4.19
C LEU A 380 6.29 12.62 -3.73
N VAL A 381 7.13 13.64 -3.59
CA VAL A 381 8.49 13.49 -3.05
C VAL A 381 8.45 12.99 -1.60
N SER A 382 7.64 13.66 -0.75
CA SER A 382 7.43 13.25 0.64
C SER A 382 6.97 11.81 0.75
N LEU A 383 6.07 11.42 -0.14
CA LEU A 383 5.55 10.09 -0.26
C LEU A 383 6.65 9.06 -0.54
N VAL A 384 7.42 9.24 -1.62
CA VAL A 384 8.49 8.32 -1.99
C VAL A 384 9.52 8.21 -0.87
N ILE A 385 9.92 9.33 -0.27
CA ILE A 385 10.88 9.33 0.83
C ILE A 385 10.30 8.61 2.06
N SER A 386 9.03 8.82 2.38
CA SER A 386 8.38 8.14 3.52
C SER A 386 8.25 6.62 3.35
N LEU A 387 8.17 6.13 2.11
CA LEU A 387 8.21 4.70 1.83
C LEU A 387 9.56 4.07 2.18
N PHE A 388 10.63 4.85 2.08
CA PHE A 388 12.01 4.40 2.31
C PHE A 388 12.56 4.77 3.70
N SER A 389 11.96 5.74 4.35
CA SER A 389 12.26 6.13 5.73
C SER A 389 11.11 5.69 6.62
N PRO A 390 11.21 4.54 7.27
CA PRO A 390 10.18 4.13 8.20
C PRO A 390 10.17 5.11 9.36
N LYS A 391 9.33 6.14 9.26
CA LYS A 391 8.99 6.93 10.46
C LYS A 391 8.46 5.94 11.47
N SER A 392 8.91 6.06 12.71
CA SER A 392 8.28 5.38 13.82
C SER A 392 6.78 5.64 13.66
N ALA A 393 5.99 4.57 13.53
CA ALA A 393 4.53 4.70 13.58
C ALA A 393 4.23 5.68 14.69
N GLY A 394 3.47 6.74 14.41
CA GLY A 394 3.19 7.77 15.41
C GLY A 394 2.72 7.10 16.69
N SER A 395 2.89 7.74 17.83
CA SER A 395 2.43 7.18 19.11
C SER A 395 0.94 6.86 19.02
N ALA A 396 0.56 5.69 19.49
CA ALA A 396 -0.85 5.31 19.60
C ALA A 396 -1.63 6.41 20.33
N LYS A 397 -2.77 6.81 19.79
CA LYS A 397 -3.61 7.83 20.40
C LYS A 397 -4.18 7.29 21.71
N ALA A 398 -4.24 8.16 22.73
CA ALA A 398 -4.88 7.85 23.99
C ALA A 398 -6.40 7.74 23.84
N MET A 399 -7.02 6.88 24.64
CA MET A 399 -8.46 6.76 24.73
C MET A 399 -9.09 7.97 25.42
N SER A 400 -10.32 8.28 25.05
CA SER A 400 -11.13 9.32 25.71
C SER A 400 -11.90 8.74 26.88
N PHE A 401 -12.22 9.61 27.86
CA PHE A 401 -12.96 9.26 29.09
C PHE A 401 -14.14 10.21 29.27
N PRO A 402 -15.11 10.26 28.34
CA PRO A 402 -16.25 11.14 28.52
C PRO A 402 -17.11 10.69 29.69
N GLU A 403 -17.55 11.65 30.49
CA GLU A 403 -18.56 11.40 31.52
C GLU A 403 -19.93 11.30 30.85
N ILE A 404 -20.70 10.31 31.27
CA ILE A 404 -22.09 10.14 30.84
C ILE A 404 -22.98 10.25 32.08
N LYS A 405 -24.02 11.04 31.98
CA LYS A 405 -25.02 11.11 33.05
C LYS A 405 -25.86 9.83 33.05
N LYS A 406 -25.84 9.11 34.17
CA LYS A 406 -26.66 7.91 34.34
C LYS A 406 -28.13 8.28 34.19
N THR A 407 -28.86 7.53 33.38
CA THR A 407 -30.31 7.62 33.25
C THR A 407 -30.96 6.78 34.32
N GLU A 408 -31.83 7.38 35.13
CA GLU A 408 -32.67 6.67 36.07
C GLU A 408 -33.83 5.99 35.32
N VAL A 409 -33.93 4.70 35.46
CA VAL A 409 -35.02 3.95 34.88
C VAL A 409 -36.18 3.82 35.83
N THR A 410 -37.36 4.18 35.38
CA THR A 410 -38.59 3.97 36.09
C THR A 410 -39.09 2.56 35.86
N TYR A 411 -39.21 1.80 36.91
CA TYR A 411 -39.80 0.44 36.84
C TYR A 411 -41.32 0.53 36.72
N THR A 412 -41.95 -0.56 36.26
CA THR A 412 -43.40 -0.64 36.19
C THR A 412 -44.04 -0.58 37.61
N LYS A 413 -45.29 -0.20 37.68
CA LYS A 413 -45.93 0.10 38.95
C LYS A 413 -45.90 -1.05 39.97
N ASN A 414 -46.02 -2.30 39.50
CA ASN A 414 -46.17 -3.48 40.36
C ASN A 414 -44.94 -4.40 40.33
N LEU A 415 -43.86 -4.07 39.60
CA LEU A 415 -42.61 -4.82 39.55
C LEU A 415 -41.44 -3.98 40.02
N THR A 416 -40.58 -4.56 40.79
CA THR A 416 -39.37 -3.99 41.37
C THR A 416 -38.13 -4.43 40.58
N ALA A 417 -36.98 -3.81 40.84
CA ALA A 417 -35.69 -4.25 40.28
C ALA A 417 -35.43 -5.76 40.57
N GLU A 418 -35.76 -6.22 41.77
CA GLU A 418 -35.63 -7.65 42.16
C GLU A 418 -36.47 -8.58 41.27
N ASN A 419 -37.65 -8.14 40.85
CA ASN A 419 -38.45 -8.93 39.90
C ASN A 419 -37.76 -9.06 38.55
N TYR A 420 -37.13 -7.98 38.05
CA TYR A 420 -36.39 -7.99 36.79
C TYR A 420 -35.09 -8.79 36.91
N GLU A 421 -34.41 -8.80 38.07
CA GLU A 421 -33.30 -9.71 38.32
C GLU A 421 -33.72 -11.18 38.19
N LYS A 422 -34.87 -11.54 38.79
CA LYS A 422 -35.43 -12.91 38.65
C LYS A 422 -35.81 -13.25 37.22
N VAL A 423 -36.25 -12.25 36.44
CA VAL A 423 -36.48 -12.45 35.00
C VAL A 423 -35.15 -12.74 34.30
N LEU A 424 -34.11 -11.94 34.53
CA LEU A 424 -32.79 -12.15 33.93
C LEU A 424 -32.20 -13.53 34.22
N ASP A 425 -32.36 -14.00 35.47
CA ASP A 425 -31.82 -15.29 35.93
C ASP A 425 -32.55 -16.51 35.32
N ASN A 426 -33.78 -16.32 34.89
CA ASN A 426 -34.64 -17.43 34.48
C ASN A 426 -35.05 -17.38 32.97
N ILE A 427 -34.95 -16.21 32.33
CA ILE A 427 -35.51 -16.02 30.99
C ILE A 427 -34.84 -16.94 29.94
N ASP A 428 -33.53 -17.11 30.04
CA ASP A 428 -32.79 -17.97 29.13
C ASP A 428 -33.23 -19.43 29.26
N GLY A 429 -33.49 -19.92 30.47
CA GLY A 429 -34.09 -21.24 30.70
C GLY A 429 -35.53 -21.37 30.17
N VAL A 430 -36.31 -20.28 30.22
CA VAL A 430 -37.64 -20.24 29.57
C VAL A 430 -37.50 -20.36 28.05
N LEU A 431 -36.54 -19.68 27.45
CA LEU A 431 -36.28 -19.76 26.02
C LEU A 431 -35.85 -21.17 25.59
N ASP A 432 -35.06 -21.86 26.41
CA ASP A 432 -34.65 -23.25 26.17
C ASP A 432 -35.83 -24.21 26.18
N GLU A 433 -36.70 -24.14 27.23
CA GLU A 433 -37.91 -24.97 27.27
C GLU A 433 -38.76 -24.79 25.99
N PHE A 434 -38.85 -23.56 25.53
CA PHE A 434 -39.60 -23.26 24.32
C PHE A 434 -39.00 -23.85 23.05
N THR A 435 -37.69 -23.85 22.96
CA THR A 435 -36.98 -24.42 21.80
C THR A 435 -37.12 -25.94 21.78
N GLU A 436 -37.06 -26.60 22.96
CA GLU A 436 -37.21 -28.03 23.09
C GLU A 436 -38.63 -28.50 22.75
N GLU A 437 -39.68 -27.76 23.17
CA GLU A 437 -41.08 -28.08 22.82
C GLU A 437 -41.33 -28.02 21.31
N GLY A 438 -40.56 -27.20 20.53
CA GLY A 438 -40.59 -27.13 19.08
C GLY A 438 -40.02 -28.36 18.35
N LYS A 439 -39.39 -29.28 19.07
CA LYS A 439 -38.82 -30.57 18.61
C LYS A 439 -37.73 -30.53 17.55
N THR A 440 -37.30 -29.37 17.09
CA THR A 440 -36.24 -29.25 16.06
C THR A 440 -34.86 -29.10 16.71
N TYR A 441 -34.77 -28.38 17.81
CA TYR A 441 -33.55 -28.13 18.54
C TYR A 441 -33.78 -28.39 20.04
N LYS A 442 -32.68 -28.75 20.74
CA LYS A 442 -32.75 -29.08 22.20
C LYS A 442 -32.60 -27.84 23.09
N SER A 443 -32.06 -26.75 22.58
CA SER A 443 -31.84 -25.48 23.28
C SER A 443 -31.73 -24.33 22.32
N VAL A 444 -31.80 -23.10 22.80
CA VAL A 444 -31.55 -21.88 22.05
C VAL A 444 -30.12 -21.89 21.50
N GLU A 445 -29.16 -22.31 22.29
CA GLU A 445 -27.76 -22.48 21.86
C GLU A 445 -27.67 -23.40 20.63
N SER A 446 -28.31 -24.57 20.70
CA SER A 446 -28.34 -25.51 19.57
C SER A 446 -28.96 -24.90 18.32
N MET A 447 -30.06 -24.20 18.45
CA MET A 447 -30.76 -23.52 17.37
C MET A 447 -29.86 -22.44 16.75
N LEU A 448 -29.26 -21.58 17.56
CA LEU A 448 -28.40 -20.48 17.09
C LEU A 448 -27.11 -21.01 16.46
N SER A 449 -26.50 -22.04 17.05
CA SER A 449 -25.33 -22.69 16.50
C SER A 449 -25.58 -23.22 15.08
N HIS A 450 -26.72 -23.91 14.87
CA HIS A 450 -27.11 -24.40 13.55
C HIS A 450 -27.51 -23.29 12.57
N THR A 451 -27.90 -22.13 13.06
CA THR A 451 -28.25 -20.98 12.22
C THR A 451 -27.02 -20.16 11.81
N VAL A 452 -26.05 -20.00 12.71
CA VAL A 452 -24.89 -19.13 12.51
C VAL A 452 -23.70 -19.88 11.93
N TYR A 453 -23.35 -21.03 12.52
CA TYR A 453 -22.18 -21.81 12.10
C TYR A 453 -22.50 -22.72 10.90
N THR A 454 -22.86 -22.11 9.77
CA THR A 454 -23.23 -22.82 8.56
C THR A 454 -22.19 -22.65 7.44
N ASN A 455 -22.14 -23.62 6.53
CA ASN A 455 -21.33 -23.52 5.32
C ASN A 455 -21.75 -22.33 4.45
N GLU A 456 -23.02 -21.98 4.44
CA GLU A 456 -23.54 -20.81 3.72
C GLU A 456 -23.00 -19.50 4.30
N ASN A 457 -23.05 -19.34 5.62
CA ASN A 457 -22.62 -18.12 6.29
C ASN A 457 -21.11 -17.89 6.17
N ILE A 458 -20.28 -18.92 6.33
CA ILE A 458 -18.84 -18.79 6.13
C ILE A 458 -18.52 -18.42 4.67
N THR A 459 -19.25 -19.00 3.72
CA THR A 459 -19.08 -18.66 2.29
C THR A 459 -19.45 -17.20 2.04
N LYS A 460 -20.60 -16.74 2.52
CA LYS A 460 -21.01 -15.33 2.42
C LYS A 460 -19.99 -14.39 3.06
N LEU A 461 -19.48 -14.75 4.23
CA LEU A 461 -18.48 -13.95 4.95
C LEU A 461 -17.19 -13.81 4.14
N VAL A 462 -16.62 -14.92 3.69
CA VAL A 462 -15.36 -14.94 2.94
C VAL A 462 -15.49 -14.22 1.60
N VAL A 463 -16.54 -14.52 0.83
CA VAL A 463 -16.78 -13.87 -0.47
C VAL A 463 -17.00 -12.38 -0.30
N SER A 464 -17.75 -11.96 0.72
CA SER A 464 -18.01 -10.53 0.98
C SER A 464 -16.73 -9.80 1.36
N LEU A 465 -15.93 -10.35 2.28
CA LEU A 465 -14.67 -9.75 2.71
C LEU A 465 -13.74 -9.50 1.50
N TYR A 466 -13.47 -10.54 0.75
CA TYR A 466 -12.54 -10.43 -0.39
C TYR A 466 -13.10 -9.64 -1.57
N SER A 467 -14.43 -9.67 -1.81
CA SER A 467 -15.06 -8.82 -2.82
C SER A 467 -14.92 -7.34 -2.49
N GLU A 468 -15.06 -6.95 -1.21
CA GLU A 468 -14.89 -5.56 -0.80
C GLU A 468 -13.42 -5.12 -0.90
N LEU A 469 -12.46 -6.00 -0.53
CA LEU A 469 -11.02 -5.74 -0.73
C LEU A 469 -10.68 -5.58 -2.22
N GLU A 470 -11.26 -6.41 -3.09
CA GLU A 470 -11.09 -6.33 -4.55
C GLU A 470 -11.69 -5.02 -5.11
N LYS A 471 -12.91 -4.64 -4.70
CA LYS A 471 -13.56 -3.39 -5.11
C LYS A 471 -12.83 -2.13 -4.63
N ALA A 472 -12.19 -2.21 -3.47
CA ALA A 472 -11.35 -1.13 -2.93
C ALA A 472 -10.00 -1.00 -3.65
N GLY A 473 -9.71 -1.84 -4.66
CA GLY A 473 -8.43 -1.86 -5.37
C GLY A 473 -7.26 -2.40 -4.53
N LEU A 474 -7.55 -2.96 -3.34
CA LEU A 474 -6.50 -3.47 -2.46
C LEU A 474 -5.83 -4.74 -2.99
N SER A 475 -6.48 -5.49 -3.89
CA SER A 475 -5.91 -6.68 -4.52
C SER A 475 -4.61 -6.38 -5.26
N GLU A 476 -4.56 -5.24 -5.95
CA GLU A 476 -3.41 -4.81 -6.73
C GLU A 476 -2.29 -4.31 -5.82
N VAL A 477 -2.64 -3.49 -4.82
CA VAL A 477 -1.70 -3.00 -3.82
C VAL A 477 -1.06 -4.16 -3.05
N LEU A 478 -1.87 -5.10 -2.58
CA LEU A 478 -1.40 -6.28 -1.86
C LEU A 478 -0.61 -7.23 -2.77
N GLY A 479 -0.97 -7.31 -4.05
CA GLY A 479 -0.24 -8.08 -5.06
C GLY A 479 1.19 -7.56 -5.27
N VAL A 480 1.38 -6.25 -5.29
CA VAL A 480 2.72 -5.62 -5.31
C VAL A 480 3.52 -5.99 -4.06
N MET A 481 2.83 -6.15 -2.93
CA MET A 481 3.43 -6.59 -1.66
C MET A 481 3.68 -8.10 -1.59
N GLY A 482 3.43 -8.85 -2.66
CA GLY A 482 3.56 -10.31 -2.69
C GLY A 482 2.41 -11.06 -2.00
N ILE A 483 1.30 -10.37 -1.68
CA ILE A 483 0.14 -10.93 -0.99
C ILE A 483 -0.98 -11.14 -2.00
N ASP A 484 -1.19 -12.39 -2.40
CA ASP A 484 -2.24 -12.75 -3.36
C ASP A 484 -3.56 -13.04 -2.64
N ILE A 485 -4.50 -12.08 -2.68
CA ILE A 485 -5.86 -12.21 -2.15
C ILE A 485 -6.90 -12.58 -3.21
N SER A 486 -6.47 -12.98 -4.39
CA SER A 486 -7.37 -13.52 -5.41
C SER A 486 -8.01 -14.84 -4.94
N PRO A 487 -9.15 -15.27 -5.52
CA PRO A 487 -9.72 -16.59 -5.21
C PRO A 487 -8.72 -17.73 -5.36
N LYS A 488 -7.84 -17.65 -6.37
CA LYS A 488 -6.77 -18.62 -6.61
C LYS A 488 -5.69 -18.55 -5.53
N GLY A 489 -5.32 -17.34 -5.10
CA GLY A 489 -4.37 -17.12 -4.02
C GLY A 489 -4.86 -17.71 -2.71
N VAL A 490 -6.11 -17.40 -2.32
CA VAL A 490 -6.75 -17.98 -1.13
C VAL A 490 -6.82 -19.51 -1.23
N ALA A 491 -7.24 -20.03 -2.39
CA ALA A 491 -7.30 -21.47 -2.62
C ALA A 491 -5.96 -22.15 -2.43
N SER A 492 -4.85 -21.54 -2.87
CA SER A 492 -3.51 -22.11 -2.77
C SER A 492 -3.08 -22.35 -1.33
N LEU A 493 -3.58 -21.53 -0.38
CA LEU A 493 -3.25 -21.57 1.03
C LEU A 493 -4.19 -22.45 1.87
N LEU A 494 -5.27 -22.96 1.28
CA LEU A 494 -6.13 -23.97 1.92
C LEU A 494 -5.41 -25.33 1.93
N LYS A 495 -4.76 -25.66 3.04
CA LYS A 495 -3.87 -26.85 3.15
C LYS A 495 -4.59 -28.12 3.55
N GLU A 496 -5.70 -28.00 4.30
CA GLU A 496 -6.43 -29.13 4.85
C GLU A 496 -7.19 -29.90 3.75
N ASN A 497 -7.17 -31.23 3.82
CA ASN A 497 -7.92 -32.07 2.90
C ASN A 497 -9.45 -31.86 2.99
N SER A 498 -9.95 -31.45 4.17
CA SER A 498 -11.35 -31.11 4.37
C SER A 498 -11.85 -29.99 3.45
N TYR A 499 -10.97 -29.13 3.00
CA TYR A 499 -11.31 -28.00 2.12
C TYR A 499 -11.01 -28.23 0.65
N LYS A 500 -10.71 -29.45 0.23
CA LYS A 500 -10.32 -29.78 -1.16
C LYS A 500 -11.34 -29.33 -2.20
N ASN A 501 -12.64 -29.50 -1.91
CA ASN A 501 -13.69 -29.11 -2.83
C ASN A 501 -13.79 -27.58 -2.96
N VAL A 502 -13.72 -26.85 -1.84
CA VAL A 502 -13.69 -25.39 -1.81
C VAL A 502 -12.47 -24.86 -2.54
N LYS A 503 -11.29 -25.42 -2.28
CA LYS A 503 -10.04 -25.10 -2.99
C LYS A 503 -10.19 -25.23 -4.50
N ASN A 504 -10.77 -26.32 -4.97
CA ASN A 504 -10.99 -26.57 -6.40
C ASN A 504 -11.98 -25.56 -7.00
N ALA A 505 -13.03 -25.20 -6.28
CA ALA A 505 -14.03 -24.24 -6.72
C ALA A 505 -13.44 -22.82 -6.80
N LEU A 506 -12.71 -22.38 -5.77
CA LEU A 506 -12.04 -21.09 -5.74
C LEU A 506 -10.97 -20.97 -6.82
N SER A 507 -10.18 -22.04 -7.07
CA SER A 507 -9.12 -22.04 -8.08
C SER A 507 -9.62 -21.83 -9.51
N LYS A 508 -10.91 -22.12 -9.78
CA LYS A 508 -11.56 -21.89 -11.07
C LYS A 508 -12.10 -20.46 -11.23
N SER A 509 -12.24 -19.74 -10.15
CA SER A 509 -12.83 -18.38 -10.15
C SER A 509 -11.77 -17.34 -10.47
N LYS A 510 -12.11 -16.38 -11.34
CA LYS A 510 -11.18 -15.29 -11.74
C LYS A 510 -11.32 -14.04 -10.86
N SER A 511 -12.46 -13.87 -10.20
CA SER A 511 -12.77 -12.68 -9.39
C SER A 511 -13.71 -13.08 -8.26
N TRP A 512 -13.59 -12.43 -7.10
CA TRP A 512 -14.45 -12.66 -5.94
C TRP A 512 -15.90 -12.31 -6.18
N GLN A 513 -16.19 -11.36 -7.05
CA GLN A 513 -17.56 -10.96 -7.42
C GLN A 513 -18.34 -12.08 -8.13
N LYS A 514 -17.62 -13.05 -8.71
CA LYS A 514 -18.16 -14.18 -9.46
C LYS A 514 -18.06 -15.51 -8.71
N VAL A 515 -17.55 -15.49 -7.48
CA VAL A 515 -17.43 -16.72 -6.70
C VAL A 515 -18.80 -17.17 -6.21
N SER A 516 -19.19 -18.36 -6.61
CA SER A 516 -20.33 -19.11 -6.10
C SER A 516 -19.83 -20.47 -5.63
N LEU A 517 -19.87 -20.69 -4.31
CA LEU A 517 -19.48 -21.97 -3.75
C LEU A 517 -20.74 -22.82 -3.52
N ASN A 518 -20.89 -23.85 -4.36
CA ASN A 518 -21.94 -24.86 -4.21
C ASN A 518 -21.45 -26.08 -3.41
N VAL A 519 -20.33 -25.94 -2.73
CA VAL A 519 -19.66 -27.01 -1.97
C VAL A 519 -19.48 -26.57 -0.52
N GLY A 520 -19.64 -27.48 0.40
CA GLY A 520 -19.43 -27.25 1.82
C GLY A 520 -17.96 -27.10 2.18
N TRP A 521 -17.71 -26.44 3.32
CA TRP A 521 -16.38 -26.19 3.87
C TRP A 521 -15.78 -27.39 4.61
N GLY A 522 -16.37 -28.57 4.51
CA GLY A 522 -15.86 -29.80 5.13
C GLY A 522 -16.27 -29.95 6.60
N PHE A 523 -17.28 -29.21 7.09
CA PHE A 523 -17.89 -29.38 8.37
C PHE A 523 -19.44 -29.39 8.24
N TYR A 524 -20.14 -29.95 9.21
CA TYR A 524 -21.60 -29.95 9.28
C TYR A 524 -22.10 -28.66 9.97
N ASP A 525 -23.28 -28.21 9.59
CA ASP A 525 -23.88 -27.02 10.18
C ASP A 525 -24.07 -27.17 11.71
N GLY A 526 -23.82 -26.08 12.44
CA GLY A 526 -23.77 -26.09 13.90
C GLY A 526 -22.37 -26.37 14.47
N ASN A 527 -21.39 -26.69 13.65
CA ASN A 527 -20.04 -26.98 14.13
C ASN A 527 -19.20 -25.72 14.24
N ARG A 528 -19.11 -25.12 15.42
CA ARG A 528 -18.28 -23.96 15.75
C ARG A 528 -16.82 -24.15 15.32
N THR A 529 -16.20 -25.24 15.75
CA THR A 529 -14.78 -25.52 15.50
C THR A 529 -14.49 -25.62 14.01
N GLY A 530 -15.39 -26.25 13.26
CA GLY A 530 -15.30 -26.33 11.80
C GLY A 530 -15.42 -24.96 11.14
N PHE A 531 -16.38 -24.16 11.56
CA PHE A 531 -16.60 -22.80 11.08
C PHE A 531 -15.39 -21.90 11.34
N GLN A 532 -14.90 -21.90 12.58
CA GLN A 532 -13.72 -21.13 12.99
C GLN A 532 -12.46 -21.55 12.22
N SER A 533 -12.26 -22.85 12.02
CA SER A 533 -11.14 -23.38 11.26
C SER A 533 -11.20 -22.96 9.79
N ALA A 534 -12.38 -22.97 9.17
CA ALA A 534 -12.58 -22.52 7.80
C ALA A 534 -12.32 -21.01 7.67
N LEU A 535 -12.80 -20.20 8.61
CA LEU A 535 -12.53 -18.78 8.65
C LEU A 535 -11.03 -18.48 8.79
N THR A 536 -10.38 -19.15 9.75
CA THR A 536 -8.93 -19.02 9.98
C THR A 536 -8.15 -19.37 8.72
N ALA A 537 -8.47 -20.49 8.07
CA ALA A 537 -7.81 -20.93 6.86
C ALA A 537 -8.00 -19.92 5.71
N SER A 538 -9.19 -19.36 5.58
CA SER A 538 -9.49 -18.38 4.53
C SER A 538 -8.79 -17.01 4.74
N LEU A 539 -8.39 -16.68 5.98
CA LEU A 539 -7.67 -15.44 6.31
C LEU A 539 -6.13 -15.56 6.19
N ARG A 540 -5.59 -16.74 5.90
CA ARG A 540 -4.14 -16.99 5.78
C ARG A 540 -3.41 -16.05 4.80
N PRO A 541 -3.97 -15.64 3.65
CA PRO A 541 -3.31 -14.67 2.77
C PRO A 541 -3.00 -13.34 3.43
N LEU A 542 -3.83 -12.91 4.37
CA LEU A 542 -3.67 -11.64 5.11
C LEU A 542 -2.69 -11.75 6.28
N PHE A 543 -2.13 -12.92 6.54
CA PHE A 543 -1.27 -13.16 7.70
C PHE A 543 -0.06 -12.21 7.80
N PRO A 544 0.69 -11.89 6.72
CA PRO A 544 1.81 -10.96 6.82
C PRO A 544 1.38 -9.58 7.32
N ILE A 545 0.22 -9.09 6.84
CA ILE A 545 -0.36 -7.83 7.30
C ILE A 545 -0.82 -7.92 8.75
N LEU A 546 -1.49 -9.00 9.12
CA LEU A 546 -1.96 -9.19 10.49
C LEU A 546 -0.79 -9.24 11.49
N ARG A 547 0.33 -9.86 11.13
CA ARG A 547 1.55 -9.84 11.96
C ARG A 547 2.11 -8.44 12.12
N MET A 548 2.16 -7.69 11.05
CA MET A 548 2.61 -6.30 11.08
C MET A 548 1.70 -5.44 11.96
N LEU A 549 0.38 -5.52 11.76
CA LEU A 549 -0.58 -4.69 12.48
C LEU A 549 -0.71 -5.07 13.95
N LEU A 550 -0.69 -6.37 14.26
CA LEU A 550 -1.02 -6.88 15.59
C LEU A 550 0.21 -7.16 16.45
N ALA A 551 1.27 -7.72 15.86
CA ALA A 551 2.40 -8.28 16.60
C ALA A 551 3.63 -7.37 16.62
N GLY A 552 3.60 -6.21 15.98
CA GLY A 552 4.73 -5.29 15.89
C GLY A 552 5.86 -5.79 15.00
N GLU A 553 5.61 -6.80 14.16
CA GLU A 553 6.61 -7.26 13.22
C GLU A 553 6.68 -6.35 12.00
N ASP A 554 7.89 -6.06 11.56
CA ASP A 554 8.07 -5.28 10.35
C ASP A 554 7.64 -6.10 9.14
N LEU A 555 6.81 -5.52 8.28
CA LEU A 555 6.50 -6.11 6.99
C LEU A 555 7.60 -5.75 6.01
N VAL A 556 8.36 -6.75 5.58
CA VAL A 556 9.39 -6.61 4.56
C VAL A 556 8.75 -6.89 3.21
N LEU A 557 8.58 -5.84 2.40
CA LEU A 557 8.03 -5.95 1.04
C LEU A 557 9.11 -6.32 0.02
N LEU A 558 10.28 -5.69 0.19
CA LEU A 558 11.53 -5.94 -0.48
C LEU A 558 12.62 -5.72 0.57
N ASP A 559 13.80 -6.26 0.42
CA ASP A 559 14.89 -6.08 1.40
C ASP A 559 15.16 -4.61 1.77
N SER A 560 14.67 -3.69 0.94
CA SER A 560 14.81 -2.24 1.09
C SER A 560 13.57 -1.52 1.61
N ILE A 561 12.39 -2.12 1.52
CA ILE A 561 11.13 -1.49 1.96
C ILE A 561 10.59 -2.27 3.14
N LYS A 562 10.75 -1.66 4.33
CA LYS A 562 10.20 -2.18 5.57
C LYS A 562 9.13 -1.25 6.09
N ILE A 563 7.93 -1.78 6.28
CA ILE A 563 6.88 -1.07 6.99
C ILE A 563 6.99 -1.49 8.46
N LYS A 564 7.22 -0.51 9.33
CA LYS A 564 7.33 -0.79 10.76
C LYS A 564 5.99 -1.25 11.30
N GLY A 565 5.99 -2.38 11.98
CA GLY A 565 4.82 -2.93 12.63
C GLY A 565 4.35 -2.10 13.82
N ALA A 566 3.09 -2.30 14.23
CA ALA A 566 2.52 -1.70 15.43
C ALA A 566 2.09 -2.76 16.44
N ASP A 567 2.07 -2.39 17.70
CA ASP A 567 1.53 -3.24 18.78
C ASP A 567 -0.01 -3.13 18.83
N GLY A 568 -0.64 -3.37 17.70
CA GLY A 568 -2.09 -3.20 17.53
C GLY A 568 -2.90 -4.18 18.34
N TYR A 569 -2.33 -5.33 18.73
CA TYR A 569 -3.03 -6.26 19.59
C TYR A 569 -3.26 -5.66 20.97
N ASN A 570 -2.24 -5.07 21.60
CA ASN A 570 -2.39 -4.41 22.90
C ASN A 570 -3.12 -3.07 22.80
N THR A 571 -2.86 -2.28 21.77
CA THR A 571 -3.36 -0.89 21.68
C THR A 571 -4.76 -0.78 21.06
N ALA A 572 -5.23 -1.85 20.42
CA ALA A 572 -6.54 -1.85 19.75
C ALA A 572 -7.37 -3.11 20.02
N VAL A 573 -6.84 -4.31 19.73
CA VAL A 573 -7.65 -5.53 19.78
C VAL A 573 -8.09 -5.86 21.19
N ILE A 574 -7.18 -5.86 22.16
CA ILE A 574 -7.54 -6.14 23.57
C ILE A 574 -8.59 -5.17 24.10
N PRO A 575 -8.44 -3.85 23.97
CA PRO A 575 -9.49 -2.91 24.40
C PRO A 575 -10.84 -3.17 23.74
N ILE A 576 -10.87 -3.49 22.45
CA ILE A 576 -12.12 -3.84 21.75
C ILE A 576 -12.71 -5.12 22.34
N LEU A 577 -11.93 -6.19 22.52
CA LEU A 577 -12.39 -7.44 23.07
C LEU A 577 -12.91 -7.29 24.52
N GLU A 578 -12.19 -6.54 25.35
CA GLU A 578 -12.61 -6.26 26.73
C GLU A 578 -13.86 -5.39 26.77
N ALA A 579 -14.01 -4.40 25.87
CA ALA A 579 -15.23 -3.62 25.73
C ALA A 579 -16.42 -4.45 25.25
N LEU A 580 -16.19 -5.49 24.48
CA LEU A 580 -17.19 -6.49 24.10
C LEU A 580 -17.52 -7.47 25.23
N GLY A 581 -16.82 -7.42 26.37
CA GLY A 581 -17.02 -8.35 27.48
C GLY A 581 -16.27 -9.67 27.34
N CYS A 582 -15.36 -9.80 26.37
CA CYS A 582 -14.56 -11.02 26.21
C CYS A 582 -13.62 -11.20 27.40
N GLN A 583 -13.56 -12.43 27.93
CA GLN A 583 -12.68 -12.73 29.06
C GLN A 583 -11.21 -12.79 28.63
N SER A 584 -10.35 -12.22 29.46
CA SER A 584 -8.90 -12.09 29.17
C SER A 584 -8.10 -13.39 29.38
N GLY A 585 -8.74 -14.53 29.58
CA GLY A 585 -8.09 -15.82 29.86
C GLY A 585 -7.14 -16.27 28.73
N ASP A 586 -7.47 -15.96 27.49
CA ASP A 586 -6.76 -16.44 26.30
C ASP A 586 -5.57 -15.55 25.86
N ILE A 587 -5.37 -14.39 26.51
CA ILE A 587 -4.29 -13.46 26.16
C ILE A 587 -2.91 -14.10 26.33
N LYS A 588 -2.71 -15.03 27.23
CA LYS A 588 -1.45 -15.76 27.43
C LYS A 588 -1.08 -16.61 26.23
N THR A 589 -2.05 -17.12 25.51
CA THR A 589 -1.89 -18.01 24.37
C THR A 589 -1.37 -17.26 23.15
N TYR A 590 -1.71 -15.98 23.00
CA TYR A 590 -1.23 -15.14 21.90
C TYR A 590 0.31 -15.05 21.80
N LYS A 591 1.00 -14.89 22.93
CA LYS A 591 2.47 -14.90 22.96
C LYS A 591 3.08 -16.15 22.38
N GLN A 592 2.48 -17.28 22.73
CA GLN A 592 2.94 -18.57 22.24
C GLN A 592 2.73 -18.70 20.73
N TYR A 593 1.61 -18.15 20.24
CA TYR A 593 1.31 -18.12 18.82
C TYR A 593 2.26 -17.23 18.03
N VAL A 594 2.54 -16.03 18.52
CA VAL A 594 3.48 -15.08 17.87
C VAL A 594 4.91 -15.62 17.94
N LYS A 595 5.34 -16.12 19.09
CA LYS A 595 6.70 -16.66 19.29
C LYS A 595 6.97 -17.88 18.40
N ASN A 596 5.99 -18.72 18.19
CA ASN A 596 6.10 -19.93 17.38
C ASN A 596 5.88 -19.67 15.89
N ALA A 597 5.74 -18.41 15.46
CA ALA A 597 5.47 -18.02 14.08
C ALA A 597 4.27 -18.75 13.44
N SER A 598 3.31 -19.16 14.25
CA SER A 598 2.11 -19.87 13.77
C SER A 598 1.16 -18.88 13.07
N THR A 599 0.96 -19.09 11.77
CA THR A 599 0.02 -18.30 10.96
C THR A 599 -1.39 -18.30 11.55
N ASP A 600 -1.88 -19.48 11.86
CA ASP A 600 -3.25 -19.67 12.38
C ASP A 600 -3.39 -19.14 13.80
N GLY A 601 -2.31 -19.15 14.58
CA GLY A 601 -2.30 -18.69 15.95
C GLY A 601 -2.62 -17.20 16.09
N VAL A 602 -2.03 -16.35 15.26
CA VAL A 602 -2.30 -14.89 15.29
C VAL A 602 -3.77 -14.60 14.96
N ILE A 603 -4.33 -15.32 13.99
CA ILE A 603 -5.76 -15.19 13.63
C ILE A 603 -6.65 -15.69 14.77
N LYS A 604 -6.32 -16.85 15.34
CA LYS A 604 -7.09 -17.45 16.46
C LYS A 604 -7.06 -16.58 17.71
N ALA A 605 -5.94 -15.92 17.99
CA ALA A 605 -5.84 -15.01 19.14
C ALA A 605 -6.89 -13.88 19.13
N VAL A 606 -7.36 -13.48 17.95
CA VAL A 606 -8.44 -12.51 17.79
C VAL A 606 -9.81 -13.22 17.74
N LEU A 607 -9.89 -14.35 17.06
CA LEU A 607 -11.16 -15.03 16.84
C LEU A 607 -11.64 -15.84 18.05
N ASP A 608 -10.75 -16.53 18.80
CA ASP A 608 -11.15 -17.38 19.92
C ASP A 608 -11.97 -16.63 20.98
N PRO A 609 -11.54 -15.43 21.46
CA PRO A 609 -12.34 -14.66 22.40
C PRO A 609 -13.70 -14.24 21.85
N LEU A 610 -13.76 -13.87 20.57
CA LEU A 610 -15.01 -13.49 19.91
C LEU A 610 -15.97 -14.68 19.78
N PHE A 611 -15.47 -15.84 19.40
CA PHE A 611 -16.30 -17.04 19.32
C PHE A 611 -16.76 -17.53 20.70
N ASN A 612 -15.94 -17.40 21.74
CA ASN A 612 -16.34 -17.69 23.11
C ASN A 612 -17.48 -16.75 23.53
N LEU A 613 -17.39 -15.46 23.25
CA LEU A 613 -18.47 -14.53 23.52
C LEU A 613 -19.75 -14.87 22.75
N VAL A 614 -19.62 -15.27 21.47
CA VAL A 614 -20.76 -15.69 20.65
C VAL A 614 -21.42 -16.93 21.29
N ASP A 615 -20.64 -17.88 21.77
CA ASP A 615 -21.19 -19.06 22.47
C ASP A 615 -21.87 -18.67 23.80
N GLU A 616 -21.30 -17.74 24.58
CA GLU A 616 -21.95 -17.20 25.78
C GLU A 616 -23.28 -16.50 25.42
N ILE A 617 -23.34 -15.78 24.31
CA ILE A 617 -24.58 -15.19 23.79
C ILE A 617 -25.57 -16.31 23.39
N PHE A 618 -25.11 -17.40 22.82
CA PHE A 618 -26.00 -18.50 22.44
C PHE A 618 -26.54 -19.25 23.65
N GLU A 619 -25.71 -19.46 24.68
CA GLU A 619 -26.10 -20.11 25.94
C GLU A 619 -27.07 -19.24 26.74
N LYS A 620 -26.78 -17.93 26.88
CA LYS A 620 -27.56 -16.99 27.69
C LYS A 620 -27.76 -15.66 26.96
N PRO A 621 -28.59 -15.64 25.92
CA PRO A 621 -28.67 -14.48 25.02
C PRO A 621 -29.12 -13.20 25.73
N VAL A 622 -30.16 -13.27 26.54
CA VAL A 622 -30.70 -12.07 27.22
C VAL A 622 -29.76 -11.58 28.31
N TYR A 623 -29.25 -12.48 29.13
CA TYR A 623 -28.35 -12.13 30.22
C TYR A 623 -27.04 -11.53 29.72
N THR A 624 -26.46 -12.12 28.68
CA THR A 624 -25.17 -11.65 28.10
C THR A 624 -25.35 -10.32 27.38
N LEU A 625 -26.34 -10.20 26.49
CA LEU A 625 -26.58 -8.98 25.73
C LEU A 625 -26.94 -7.78 26.60
N THR A 626 -27.75 -7.94 27.64
CA THR A 626 -28.06 -6.85 28.59
C THR A 626 -26.81 -6.36 29.34
N GLY A 627 -25.80 -7.22 29.49
CA GLY A 627 -24.54 -6.85 30.12
C GLY A 627 -23.58 -6.10 29.21
N ILE A 628 -23.51 -6.48 27.91
CA ILE A 628 -22.49 -5.97 27.00
C ILE A 628 -22.94 -4.79 26.15
N LEU A 629 -24.23 -4.70 25.79
CA LEU A 629 -24.71 -3.63 24.89
C LEU A 629 -24.43 -2.20 25.40
N PRO A 630 -24.66 -1.84 26.69
CA PRO A 630 -24.34 -0.51 27.18
C PRO A 630 -22.86 -0.16 27.01
N ASN A 631 -21.98 -1.12 27.23
CA ASN A 631 -20.55 -0.93 27.09
C ASN A 631 -20.12 -0.75 25.62
N ILE A 632 -20.66 -1.55 24.71
CA ILE A 632 -20.41 -1.41 23.27
C ILE A 632 -20.83 -0.02 22.80
N MET A 633 -22.03 0.42 23.17
CA MET A 633 -22.53 1.73 22.77
C MET A 633 -21.67 2.86 23.32
N TYR A 634 -21.28 2.77 24.58
CA TYR A 634 -20.36 3.74 25.20
C TYR A 634 -19.01 3.78 24.48
N PHE A 635 -18.44 2.62 24.17
CA PHE A 635 -17.13 2.50 23.51
C PHE A 635 -17.14 3.11 22.10
N ILE A 636 -18.27 3.01 21.41
CA ILE A 636 -18.48 3.62 20.09
C ILE A 636 -18.68 5.14 20.23
N ASP A 637 -19.61 5.57 21.10
CA ASP A 637 -19.99 6.97 21.27
C ASP A 637 -18.84 7.84 21.87
N SER A 638 -18.00 7.24 22.69
CA SER A 638 -16.80 7.90 23.23
C SER A 638 -15.70 8.13 22.19
N GLY A 639 -15.82 7.58 20.97
CA GLY A 639 -14.78 7.58 19.93
C GLY A 639 -13.63 6.60 20.20
N ASN A 640 -13.73 5.80 21.25
CA ASN A 640 -12.66 4.83 21.61
C ASN A 640 -12.53 3.72 20.58
N PHE A 641 -13.63 3.29 19.98
CA PHE A 641 -13.61 2.30 18.90
C PHE A 641 -12.85 2.84 17.68
N GLU A 642 -13.13 4.10 17.30
CA GLU A 642 -12.39 4.77 16.21
C GLU A 642 -10.91 4.93 16.55
N THR A 643 -10.60 5.31 17.81
CA THR A 643 -9.22 5.40 18.29
C THR A 643 -8.48 4.07 18.17
N CYS A 644 -9.12 2.95 18.57
CA CYS A 644 -8.56 1.62 18.40
C CYS A 644 -8.28 1.26 16.95
N LEU A 645 -9.24 1.52 16.05
CA LEU A 645 -9.07 1.26 14.63
C LEU A 645 -7.93 2.10 14.02
N ASN A 646 -7.83 3.37 14.39
CA ASN A 646 -6.74 4.25 13.96
C ASN A 646 -5.38 3.75 14.48
N ASN A 647 -5.30 3.32 15.74
CA ASN A 647 -4.10 2.74 16.32
C ASN A 647 -3.70 1.43 15.62
N LEU A 648 -4.68 0.59 15.28
CA LEU A 648 -4.46 -0.65 14.53
C LEU A 648 -3.91 -0.39 13.13
N LEU A 649 -4.47 0.61 12.44
CA LEU A 649 -4.13 0.92 11.04
C LEU A 649 -2.96 1.90 10.90
N LEU A 650 -2.40 2.36 12.02
CA LEU A 650 -1.30 3.33 12.05
C LEU A 650 -0.13 2.97 11.12
N PRO A 651 0.35 1.70 11.04
CA PRO A 651 1.39 1.32 10.10
C PRO A 651 1.03 1.52 8.62
N LEU A 652 -0.27 1.43 8.30
CA LEU A 652 -0.75 1.59 6.93
C LEU A 652 -1.01 3.05 6.55
N SER A 653 -1.04 3.97 7.52
CA SER A 653 -1.34 5.38 7.27
C SER A 653 -0.34 6.04 6.31
N GLY A 654 0.93 5.63 6.34
CA GLY A 654 1.95 6.06 5.39
C GLY A 654 1.68 5.58 3.96
N ILE A 655 1.10 4.39 3.81
CA ILE A 655 0.79 3.80 2.51
C ILE A 655 -0.51 4.41 1.95
N THR A 656 -1.53 4.58 2.79
CA THR A 656 -2.83 5.10 2.36
C THR A 656 -2.78 6.57 1.97
N SER A 657 -1.97 7.37 2.66
CA SER A 657 -1.69 8.76 2.23
C SER A 657 -1.02 8.81 0.86
N ALA A 658 -0.33 7.72 0.47
CA ALA A 658 0.32 7.55 -0.80
C ALA A 658 -0.62 7.42 -1.98
N PHE A 659 -1.70 6.69 -1.79
CA PHE A 659 -2.62 6.34 -2.88
C PHE A 659 -3.82 7.31 -3.02
N GLY A 660 -3.85 8.41 -2.25
CA GLY A 660 -4.88 9.46 -2.29
C GLY A 660 -6.03 9.25 -1.30
N ASP A 661 -6.75 10.33 -0.98
CA ASP A 661 -7.89 10.32 -0.04
C ASP A 661 -9.03 9.35 -0.43
N GLY A 662 -9.02 8.81 -1.66
CA GLY A 662 -9.98 7.82 -2.14
C GLY A 662 -9.58 6.36 -1.88
N ALA A 663 -8.31 6.09 -1.53
CA ALA A 663 -7.81 4.76 -1.16
C ALA A 663 -7.57 4.65 0.36
N GLY A 664 -7.71 5.75 1.09
CA GLY A 664 -7.67 5.75 2.55
C GLY A 664 -8.83 4.94 3.11
N LEU A 665 -8.52 3.96 3.95
CA LEU A 665 -9.53 3.38 4.84
C LEU A 665 -10.02 4.51 5.76
N ASP A 666 -11.04 5.24 5.30
CA ASP A 666 -11.71 6.24 6.14
C ASP A 666 -12.45 5.52 7.28
N VAL A 667 -11.71 5.34 8.37
CA VAL A 667 -12.22 4.69 9.58
C VAL A 667 -13.42 5.46 10.13
N SER A 668 -13.46 6.79 9.94
CA SER A 668 -14.59 7.61 10.38
C SER A 668 -15.87 7.31 9.60
N SER A 669 -15.75 6.88 8.35
CA SER A 669 -16.89 6.43 7.55
C SER A 669 -17.42 5.08 8.01
N VAL A 670 -16.56 4.22 8.56
CA VAL A 670 -16.96 2.92 9.13
C VAL A 670 -17.72 3.12 10.44
N THR A 671 -17.23 3.99 11.31
CA THR A 671 -17.87 4.27 12.61
C THR A 671 -19.18 5.04 12.46
N LYS A 672 -19.25 6.01 11.55
CA LYS A 672 -20.50 6.76 11.25
C LYS A 672 -21.59 5.88 10.63
N LYS A 673 -21.24 4.78 9.98
CA LYS A 673 -22.18 3.83 9.39
C LYS A 673 -22.65 2.73 10.35
N LEU A 674 -22.13 2.67 11.57
CA LEU A 674 -22.64 1.80 12.63
C LEU A 674 -23.92 2.36 13.25
N ASP A 675 -24.94 2.60 12.42
CA ASP A 675 -26.27 2.92 12.87
C ASP A 675 -27.07 1.62 13.06
N PHE A 676 -27.29 1.23 14.32
CA PHE A 676 -27.98 0.01 14.69
C PHE A 676 -29.42 -0.03 14.19
N ASN A 677 -30.12 1.12 14.12
CA ASN A 677 -31.48 1.20 13.58
C ASN A 677 -31.48 0.89 12.06
N SER A 678 -30.54 1.45 11.32
CA SER A 678 -30.36 1.14 9.91
C SER A 678 -29.99 -0.32 9.68
N LEU A 679 -29.20 -0.92 10.58
CA LEU A 679 -28.85 -2.34 10.52
C LEU A 679 -30.07 -3.22 10.76
N LEU A 680 -30.88 -2.93 11.78
CA LEU A 680 -32.13 -3.65 12.08
C LEU A 680 -33.13 -3.51 10.94
N THR A 681 -33.37 -2.30 10.46
CA THR A 681 -34.27 -2.05 9.32
C THR A 681 -33.80 -2.79 8.08
N SER A 682 -32.49 -2.87 7.86
CA SER A 682 -31.89 -3.59 6.74
C SER A 682 -32.07 -5.09 6.85
N PHE A 683 -32.02 -5.64 8.06
CA PHE A 683 -32.25 -7.05 8.35
C PHE A 683 -33.72 -7.44 8.08
N MET A 684 -34.64 -6.56 8.44
CA MET A 684 -36.08 -6.77 8.23
C MET A 684 -36.57 -6.40 6.84
N LYS A 685 -35.69 -5.94 5.94
CA LYS A 685 -36.05 -5.55 4.58
C LYS A 685 -36.51 -6.77 3.78
N GLY A 686 -37.77 -6.77 3.42
CA GLY A 686 -38.48 -7.89 2.74
C GLY A 686 -39.52 -8.58 3.62
N SER A 687 -39.67 -8.17 4.89
CA SER A 687 -40.81 -8.46 5.74
C SER A 687 -41.70 -7.22 5.83
N ASP A 688 -42.99 -7.41 5.94
CA ASP A 688 -43.96 -6.32 6.15
C ASP A 688 -43.91 -5.76 7.59
N VAL A 689 -42.84 -6.06 8.30
CA VAL A 689 -42.65 -5.72 9.72
C VAL A 689 -42.12 -4.30 9.87
N LYS A 690 -42.81 -3.47 10.62
CA LYS A 690 -42.42 -2.09 10.93
C LYS A 690 -41.71 -2.07 12.30
N LEU A 691 -40.40 -1.82 12.30
CA LEU A 691 -39.66 -1.65 13.55
C LEU A 691 -39.85 -0.24 14.12
N PRO A 692 -40.05 -0.09 15.46
CA PRO A 692 -39.98 1.21 16.09
C PRO A 692 -38.53 1.75 16.02
N GLU A 693 -38.37 3.07 15.95
CA GLU A 693 -37.07 3.70 16.14
C GLU A 693 -36.63 3.52 17.60
N PHE A 694 -35.47 2.91 17.78
CA PHE A 694 -34.87 2.72 19.09
C PHE A 694 -33.58 3.54 19.21
N ASP A 695 -33.48 4.34 20.25
CA ASP A 695 -32.27 5.07 20.57
C ASP A 695 -31.24 4.16 21.25
N PHE A 696 -30.52 3.39 20.46
CA PHE A 696 -29.44 2.52 20.97
C PHE A 696 -28.37 3.28 21.75
N LYS A 697 -28.16 4.56 21.44
CA LYS A 697 -27.17 5.37 22.15
C LYS A 697 -27.53 5.57 23.62
N SER A 698 -28.83 5.64 23.91
CA SER A 698 -29.31 5.76 25.28
C SER A 698 -28.89 4.58 26.15
N LEU A 699 -28.63 3.39 25.58
CA LEU A 699 -28.17 2.23 26.34
C LEU A 699 -26.87 2.49 27.09
N SER A 700 -25.96 3.32 26.54
CA SER A 700 -24.71 3.71 27.21
C SER A 700 -24.93 4.37 28.57
N THR A 701 -26.12 4.94 28.80
CA THR A 701 -26.47 5.65 30.05
C THR A 701 -27.02 4.72 31.15
N TYR A 702 -27.28 3.45 30.83
CA TYR A 702 -27.80 2.46 31.79
C TYR A 702 -26.67 1.69 32.48
N GLY A 703 -25.94 2.38 33.34
CA GLY A 703 -24.86 1.78 34.12
C GLY A 703 -23.97 2.83 34.78
N THR A 704 -22.90 2.37 35.38
CA THR A 704 -21.87 3.21 35.98
C THR A 704 -20.58 3.14 35.15
N ILE A 705 -19.95 4.29 34.92
CA ILE A 705 -18.68 4.32 34.21
C ILE A 705 -17.56 4.00 35.19
N GLU A 706 -16.79 2.99 34.88
CA GLU A 706 -15.65 2.56 35.69
C GLU A 706 -14.36 2.67 34.84
N PRO A 707 -13.24 3.16 35.44
CA PRO A 707 -11.96 3.14 34.79
C PRO A 707 -11.43 1.72 34.69
N HIS A 708 -10.85 1.40 33.55
CA HIS A 708 -10.24 0.10 33.30
C HIS A 708 -8.85 0.25 32.67
N THR A 709 -7.99 -0.71 32.94
CA THR A 709 -6.68 -0.79 32.29
C THR A 709 -6.56 -2.17 31.67
N SER A 710 -6.42 -2.20 30.35
CA SER A 710 -6.30 -3.45 29.62
C SER A 710 -5.11 -4.28 30.09
N LYS A 711 -5.25 -5.59 30.05
CA LYS A 711 -4.15 -6.50 30.33
C LYS A 711 -3.20 -6.49 29.15
N SER A 712 -1.97 -6.00 29.35
CA SER A 712 -0.95 -6.08 28.32
C SER A 712 -0.37 -7.48 28.19
N ILE A 713 -0.04 -7.85 26.95
CA ILE A 713 0.84 -8.97 26.68
C ILE A 713 2.29 -8.51 26.94
N VAL A 714 3.17 -9.44 27.32
CA VAL A 714 4.57 -9.14 27.67
C VAL A 714 5.24 -8.18 26.68
N GLY A 715 5.68 -7.03 27.17
CA GLY A 715 6.32 -5.97 26.42
C GLY A 715 5.37 -4.93 25.84
N GLY A 716 4.04 -5.17 25.83
CA GLY A 716 3.07 -4.20 25.35
C GLY A 716 2.72 -3.15 26.41
N THR A 717 2.34 -1.96 25.94
CA THR A 717 1.87 -0.89 26.84
C THR A 717 0.40 -1.10 27.18
N PRO A 718 0.03 -1.21 28.50
CA PRO A 718 -1.36 -1.27 28.89
C PRO A 718 -2.12 -0.02 28.43
N VAL A 719 -3.33 -0.21 27.94
CA VAL A 719 -4.19 0.89 27.50
C VAL A 719 -5.23 1.17 28.57
N ARG A 720 -5.37 2.43 28.94
CA ARG A 720 -6.40 2.88 29.87
C ARG A 720 -7.61 3.35 29.10
N PHE A 721 -8.79 2.87 29.49
CA PHE A 721 -10.08 3.31 28.96
C PHE A 721 -11.16 3.16 30.03
N SER A 722 -12.34 3.70 29.78
CA SER A 722 -13.50 3.51 30.66
C SER A 722 -14.47 2.51 30.04
N TYR A 723 -15.16 1.77 30.88
CA TYR A 723 -16.23 0.88 30.45
C TYR A 723 -17.50 1.13 31.28
N VAL A 724 -18.63 0.74 30.73
CA VAL A 724 -19.92 0.80 31.45
C VAL A 724 -20.18 -0.54 32.14
N LYS A 725 -20.22 -0.50 33.48
CA LYS A 725 -20.79 -1.58 34.25
C LYS A 725 -22.32 -1.50 34.16
N ALA A 726 -22.86 -2.33 33.28
CA ALA A 726 -24.28 -2.27 32.94
C ALA A 726 -25.21 -2.53 34.13
N ASP A 727 -26.24 -1.74 34.20
CA ASP A 727 -27.44 -2.04 35.00
C ASP A 727 -28.36 -2.94 34.13
N LYS A 728 -28.15 -4.24 34.21
CA LYS A 728 -28.83 -5.22 33.35
C LYS A 728 -30.35 -5.14 33.45
N THR A 729 -30.88 -4.83 34.65
CA THR A 729 -32.33 -4.72 34.85
C THR A 729 -32.89 -3.48 34.16
N ALA A 730 -32.16 -2.36 34.15
CA ALA A 730 -32.50 -1.16 33.41
C ALA A 730 -32.48 -1.38 31.90
N VAL A 731 -31.50 -2.12 31.40
CA VAL A 731 -31.42 -2.51 29.99
C VAL A 731 -32.56 -3.43 29.62
N LEU A 732 -32.87 -4.44 30.46
CA LEU A 732 -33.96 -5.38 30.23
C LEU A 732 -35.31 -4.69 30.12
N ILE A 733 -35.66 -3.83 31.10
CA ILE A 733 -36.97 -3.17 31.05
C ILE A 733 -37.09 -2.26 29.84
N THR A 734 -35.99 -1.57 29.47
CA THR A 734 -35.97 -0.72 28.27
C THR A 734 -36.18 -1.57 27.01
N ALA A 735 -35.48 -2.70 26.89
CA ALA A 735 -35.66 -3.65 25.79
C ALA A 735 -37.08 -4.22 25.74
N LEU A 736 -37.66 -4.59 26.90
CA LEU A 736 -39.04 -5.08 26.98
C LEU A 736 -40.05 -4.01 26.55
N ARG A 737 -39.85 -2.75 26.94
CA ARG A 737 -40.70 -1.64 26.48
C ARG A 737 -40.68 -1.49 24.95
N VAL A 738 -39.50 -1.46 24.38
CA VAL A 738 -39.35 -1.41 22.91
C VAL A 738 -39.99 -2.62 22.23
N PHE A 739 -39.81 -3.80 22.79
CA PHE A 739 -40.44 -5.00 22.25
C PHE A 739 -41.96 -4.95 22.32
N VAL A 740 -42.55 -4.54 23.46
CA VAL A 740 -44.00 -4.40 23.60
C VAL A 740 -44.52 -3.30 22.64
N ASP A 741 -43.84 -2.18 22.52
CA ASP A 741 -44.20 -1.11 21.57
C ASP A 741 -44.12 -1.59 20.15
N PHE A 742 -43.12 -2.41 19.81
CA PHE A 742 -43.03 -3.08 18.54
C PHE A 742 -44.23 -3.96 18.23
N LEU A 743 -44.64 -4.81 19.18
CA LEU A 743 -45.81 -5.66 19.02
C LEU A 743 -47.12 -4.87 18.85
N LYS A 744 -47.18 -3.69 19.45
CA LYS A 744 -48.34 -2.78 19.38
C LYS A 744 -48.32 -1.84 18.16
N THR A 745 -47.21 -1.82 17.39
CA THR A 745 -47.12 -0.98 16.19
C THR A 745 -48.12 -1.44 15.13
N PRO A 746 -48.98 -0.55 14.60
CA PRO A 746 -49.94 -0.90 13.55
C PRO A 746 -49.27 -1.55 12.35
N GLY A 747 -49.72 -2.73 11.95
CA GLY A 747 -49.15 -3.55 10.87
C GLY A 747 -48.31 -4.72 11.37
N ASN A 748 -47.91 -4.77 12.66
CA ASN A 748 -47.21 -5.92 13.24
C ASN A 748 -48.20 -6.91 13.91
N GLU A 749 -49.48 -6.61 13.84
CA GLU A 749 -50.57 -7.40 14.44
C GLU A 749 -50.60 -8.82 13.87
N SER A 750 -50.26 -8.98 12.60
CA SER A 750 -50.18 -10.30 11.96
C SER A 750 -49.08 -11.17 12.51
N LEU A 751 -48.00 -10.58 13.05
CA LEU A 751 -46.92 -11.32 13.72
C LEU A 751 -47.39 -11.91 15.02
N LEU A 752 -48.16 -11.14 15.80
CA LEU A 752 -48.78 -11.60 17.03
C LEU A 752 -49.84 -12.69 16.72
N ALA A 753 -50.70 -12.43 15.75
CA ALA A 753 -51.73 -13.39 15.30
C ALA A 753 -51.08 -14.66 14.73
N GLY A 754 -50.09 -14.56 13.86
CA GLY A 754 -49.40 -15.72 13.27
C GLY A 754 -48.59 -16.52 14.30
N ALA A 755 -48.06 -15.86 15.30
CA ALA A 755 -47.46 -16.52 16.46
C ALA A 755 -48.47 -17.28 17.27
N MET A 756 -49.71 -16.78 17.34
CA MET A 756 -50.84 -17.40 18.05
C MET A 756 -51.58 -18.49 17.24
N GLU A 757 -51.65 -18.36 15.90
CA GLU A 757 -52.40 -19.30 15.02
C GLU A 757 -51.68 -20.63 14.78
N SER A 758 -50.38 -20.69 14.95
CA SER A 758 -49.63 -21.94 14.75
C SER A 758 -49.78 -22.98 15.85
N GLY A 759 -50.50 -22.69 16.94
CA GLY A 759 -50.95 -23.63 17.98
C GLY A 759 -52.44 -23.91 17.88
N SER A 760 -52.82 -25.15 17.54
CA SER A 760 -54.16 -25.59 17.19
C SER A 760 -55.24 -25.43 18.28
N ALA A 761 -54.90 -24.97 19.49
CA ALA A 761 -55.88 -24.76 20.56
C ALA A 761 -56.22 -23.29 20.86
N MET A 762 -55.46 -22.32 20.28
CA MET A 762 -55.61 -20.90 20.65
C MET A 762 -56.29 -20.01 19.59
N SER A 763 -56.62 -20.55 18.43
CA SER A 763 -57.31 -19.76 17.39
C SER A 763 -58.64 -19.20 17.87
N GLN A 764 -59.29 -19.84 18.87
CA GLN A 764 -60.54 -19.37 19.44
C GLN A 764 -60.41 -18.20 20.44
N TYR A 765 -59.23 -18.04 21.06
CA TYR A 765 -58.93 -16.98 22.04
C TYR A 765 -58.04 -15.88 21.54
N SER A 766 -57.48 -16.00 20.31
CA SER A 766 -56.49 -15.08 19.78
C SER A 766 -57.05 -13.66 19.66
N SER A 767 -58.31 -13.47 19.30
CA SER A 767 -58.94 -12.14 19.16
C SER A 767 -59.14 -11.44 20.52
N SER A 768 -59.55 -12.15 21.58
CA SER A 768 -59.79 -11.55 22.88
C SER A 768 -58.47 -11.13 23.56
N ILE A 769 -57.42 -11.96 23.48
CA ILE A 769 -56.11 -11.66 24.06
C ILE A 769 -55.44 -10.50 23.28
N THR A 770 -55.57 -10.52 21.97
CA THR A 770 -55.01 -9.47 21.13
C THR A 770 -55.69 -8.13 21.41
N ASP A 771 -57.00 -8.13 21.63
CA ASP A 771 -57.77 -6.94 21.96
C ASP A 771 -57.49 -6.44 23.38
N GLU A 772 -57.28 -7.34 24.34
CA GLU A 772 -56.84 -6.98 25.70
C GLU A 772 -55.44 -6.35 25.68
N LEU A 773 -54.49 -6.95 24.98
CA LEU A 773 -53.11 -6.41 24.84
C LEU A 773 -53.08 -5.05 24.18
N LYS A 774 -53.97 -4.80 23.21
CA LYS A 774 -54.11 -3.50 22.55
C LYS A 774 -54.57 -2.39 23.54
N ASN A 775 -55.39 -2.74 24.48
CA ASN A 775 -55.95 -1.77 25.42
C ASN A 775 -55.06 -1.56 26.68
N MET A 776 -54.10 -2.41 26.95
CA MET A 776 -53.12 -2.25 28.01
C MET A 776 -52.07 -1.23 27.63
N THR A 777 -51.51 -0.50 28.58
CA THR A 777 -50.30 0.29 28.41
C THR A 777 -49.10 -0.64 28.23
N THR A 778 -47.98 -0.11 27.75
CA THR A 778 -46.74 -0.89 27.59
C THR A 778 -46.30 -1.54 28.90
N ASP A 779 -46.34 -0.77 29.99
CA ASP A 779 -45.97 -1.26 31.33
C ASP A 779 -46.95 -2.32 31.85
N GLU A 780 -48.25 -2.15 31.63
CA GLU A 780 -49.26 -3.17 32.03
C GLU A 780 -49.06 -4.47 31.21
N THR A 781 -48.67 -4.38 29.95
CA THR A 781 -48.35 -5.56 29.16
C THR A 781 -47.11 -6.28 29.67
N ILE A 782 -46.07 -5.55 30.10
CA ILE A 782 -44.87 -6.12 30.72
C ILE A 782 -45.20 -6.82 32.04
N GLU A 783 -46.05 -6.20 32.86
CA GLU A 783 -46.48 -6.80 34.13
C GLU A 783 -47.33 -8.06 33.90
N TRP A 784 -48.15 -8.04 32.86
CA TRP A 784 -48.94 -9.22 32.46
C TRP A 784 -48.03 -10.34 31.97
N LEU A 785 -47.03 -10.05 31.11
CA LEU A 785 -46.02 -11.02 30.67
C LEU A 785 -45.23 -11.60 31.85
N TYR A 786 -44.82 -10.75 32.81
CA TYR A 786 -44.11 -11.20 33.99
C TYR A 786 -44.95 -12.19 34.80
N ASN A 787 -46.21 -11.83 35.09
CA ASN A 787 -47.10 -12.69 35.84
C ASN A 787 -47.33 -14.02 35.14
N LEU A 788 -47.44 -14.02 33.85
CA LEU A 788 -47.69 -15.20 33.02
C LEU A 788 -46.46 -16.14 33.00
N LEU A 789 -45.27 -15.61 32.80
CA LEU A 789 -44.07 -16.43 32.56
C LEU A 789 -43.32 -16.79 33.86
N PHE A 790 -43.41 -15.97 34.91
CA PHE A 790 -42.57 -16.10 36.09
C PHE A 790 -43.34 -16.31 37.39
N LYS A 791 -44.58 -15.83 37.53
CA LYS A 791 -45.33 -15.97 38.77
C LYS A 791 -45.80 -17.39 39.05
N GLU A 792 -46.16 -18.14 38.01
CA GLU A 792 -46.55 -19.55 38.18
C GLU A 792 -45.35 -20.46 38.49
N ARG A 793 -44.14 -20.12 38.10
CA ARG A 793 -42.94 -20.89 38.43
C ARG A 793 -42.53 -20.77 39.90
N ALA A 794 -42.73 -19.62 40.50
CA ALA A 794 -42.51 -19.46 41.96
C ALA A 794 -43.43 -20.33 42.81
N GLN A 795 -44.50 -20.88 42.26
CA GLN A 795 -45.40 -21.79 42.91
C GLN A 795 -45.00 -23.29 42.81
N LYS A 796 -44.09 -23.63 41.86
CA LYS A 796 -43.62 -25.02 41.72
C LYS A 796 -42.60 -25.45 42.75
N ASP A 797 -42.00 -24.52 43.53
CA ASP A 797 -41.02 -24.78 44.57
C ASP A 797 -41.65 -24.97 45.95
N ILE A 798 -43.00 -24.98 46.06
CA ILE A 798 -43.68 -25.32 47.28
C ILE A 798 -43.70 -26.84 47.40
N LYS A 799 -42.98 -27.33 48.46
CA LYS A 799 -42.84 -28.76 48.76
C LYS A 799 -44.18 -29.48 48.79
N GLU A 800 -44.20 -30.67 48.17
CA GLU A 800 -45.26 -31.66 48.37
C GLU A 800 -45.57 -31.81 49.83
N GLY A 801 -46.73 -31.38 50.31
CA GLY A 801 -47.22 -31.55 51.71
C GLY A 801 -48.20 -30.50 52.22
N GLU A 802 -48.32 -29.33 51.57
CA GLU A 802 -49.34 -28.37 52.00
C GLU A 802 -50.50 -28.33 51.01
N VAL A 803 -51.63 -28.90 51.49
CA VAL A 803 -52.91 -28.84 50.79
C VAL A 803 -53.40 -27.38 50.80
N TYR A 804 -53.12 -26.64 49.76
CA TYR A 804 -53.86 -25.44 49.48
C TYR A 804 -54.87 -25.70 48.38
N SER A 805 -56.14 -25.73 48.79
CA SER A 805 -57.24 -25.80 47.86
C SER A 805 -57.79 -24.42 47.58
N PRO A 806 -57.45 -23.82 46.47
CA PRO A 806 -58.32 -22.85 45.85
C PRO A 806 -59.08 -23.53 44.72
N THR A 807 -60.34 -23.61 44.91
CA THR A 807 -61.33 -23.89 43.90
C THR A 807 -61.31 -22.68 42.93
N ILE A 808 -60.36 -22.63 42.03
CA ILE A 808 -60.44 -21.87 40.84
C ILE A 808 -60.43 -22.88 39.72
N ILE A 809 -61.59 -23.06 39.13
CA ILE A 809 -61.78 -23.81 37.90
C ILE A 809 -61.12 -22.98 36.83
N TYR A 810 -59.85 -23.23 36.56
CA TYR A 810 -59.26 -22.86 35.29
C TYR A 810 -59.68 -23.93 34.29
N GLU A 811 -60.72 -23.62 33.50
CA GLU A 811 -60.83 -24.21 32.17
C GLU A 811 -59.51 -24.06 31.44
N LYS A 812 -59.00 -25.16 30.90
CA LYS A 812 -57.72 -25.35 30.20
C LYS A 812 -57.04 -24.04 29.87
N GLY A 813 -55.94 -23.75 30.56
CA GLY A 813 -55.09 -22.63 30.25
C GLY A 813 -54.64 -22.64 28.81
N PRO A 814 -54.36 -21.48 28.26
CA PRO A 814 -53.93 -21.33 26.87
C PRO A 814 -52.70 -22.20 26.58
N ASP A 815 -52.71 -22.76 25.40
CA ASP A 815 -51.63 -23.64 24.89
C ASP A 815 -50.26 -22.98 25.07
N LYS A 816 -49.34 -23.65 25.77
CA LYS A 816 -47.98 -23.15 26.04
C LYS A 816 -47.19 -22.80 24.79
N SER A 817 -47.59 -23.29 23.61
CA SER A 817 -46.93 -23.01 22.32
C SER A 817 -46.95 -21.51 21.93
N LEU A 818 -47.91 -20.73 22.49
CA LEU A 818 -47.98 -19.29 22.25
C LEU A 818 -46.86 -18.54 22.99
N TYR A 819 -46.61 -18.91 24.24
CA TYR A 819 -45.54 -18.27 25.03
C TYR A 819 -44.16 -18.50 24.46
N ILE A 820 -44.02 -19.67 23.80
CA ILE A 820 -42.86 -20.07 23.02
C ILE A 820 -42.52 -19.02 21.93
N LYS A 821 -43.51 -18.64 21.14
CA LYS A 821 -43.30 -17.80 19.99
C LYS A 821 -43.09 -16.32 20.37
N ILE A 822 -43.74 -15.86 21.42
CA ILE A 822 -43.53 -14.50 21.94
C ILE A 822 -42.16 -14.42 22.63
N GLY A 823 -41.74 -15.43 23.39
CA GLY A 823 -40.40 -15.48 24.00
C GLY A 823 -39.31 -15.59 22.96
N ILE A 824 -39.51 -16.43 21.94
CA ILE A 824 -38.57 -16.53 20.78
C ILE A 824 -38.51 -15.22 19.99
N ALA A 825 -39.62 -14.53 19.79
CA ALA A 825 -39.64 -13.25 19.12
C ALA A 825 -38.92 -12.15 19.91
N ALA A 826 -39.08 -12.09 21.23
CA ALA A 826 -38.34 -11.13 22.10
C ALA A 826 -36.86 -11.42 22.15
N GLY A 827 -36.48 -12.68 22.30
CA GLY A 827 -35.10 -13.14 22.23
C GLY A 827 -34.52 -12.95 20.82
N ALA A 828 -35.30 -13.25 19.77
CA ALA A 828 -34.87 -13.10 18.39
C ALA A 828 -34.64 -11.63 17.98
N ILE A 829 -35.39 -10.68 18.55
CA ILE A 829 -35.15 -9.24 18.26
C ILE A 829 -33.85 -8.77 18.91
N LEU A 830 -33.57 -9.17 20.16
CA LEU A 830 -32.29 -8.87 20.82
C LEU A 830 -31.12 -9.59 20.14
N ILE A 831 -31.34 -10.85 19.72
CA ILE A 831 -30.36 -11.64 18.98
C ILE A 831 -30.21 -11.14 17.53
N ALA A 832 -31.32 -10.79 16.87
CA ALA A 832 -31.28 -10.22 15.52
C ALA A 832 -30.54 -8.88 15.49
N ALA A 833 -30.65 -8.06 16.55
CA ALA A 833 -29.86 -6.84 16.69
C ALA A 833 -28.36 -7.17 16.80
N ALA A 834 -27.97 -8.14 17.60
CA ALA A 834 -26.56 -8.53 17.75
C ALA A 834 -26.01 -9.28 16.51
N VAL A 835 -26.79 -10.18 15.94
CA VAL A 835 -26.45 -10.96 14.74
C VAL A 835 -26.49 -10.10 13.48
N ALA A 836 -27.40 -9.12 13.39
CA ALA A 836 -27.45 -8.16 12.30
C ALA A 836 -26.19 -7.28 12.23
N VAL A 837 -25.63 -6.91 13.38
CA VAL A 837 -24.32 -6.22 13.47
C VAL A 837 -23.21 -7.10 12.91
N PHE A 838 -23.27 -8.41 13.14
CA PHE A 838 -22.21 -9.34 12.73
C PHE A 838 -22.36 -9.81 11.26
N ILE A 839 -23.58 -10.07 10.80
CA ILE A 839 -23.87 -10.64 9.46
C ILE A 839 -24.02 -9.56 8.38
N ASN A 840 -24.58 -8.39 8.69
CA ASN A 840 -24.86 -7.34 7.71
C ASN A 840 -23.68 -6.39 7.40
N ARG A 841 -22.46 -6.78 7.70
CA ARG A 841 -21.25 -6.14 7.23
C ARG A 841 -21.24 -5.91 5.70
N LYS A 842 -22.05 -6.63 4.96
CA LYS A 842 -22.17 -6.54 3.50
C LYS A 842 -22.70 -5.20 2.98
N ARG A 843 -23.48 -4.44 3.75
CA ARG A 843 -24.05 -3.14 3.34
C ARG A 843 -23.29 -1.93 3.88
N ILE A 844 -22.48 -2.11 4.91
CA ILE A 844 -21.65 -1.03 5.45
C ILE A 844 -20.57 -0.63 4.43
N PHE A 845 -20.12 -1.58 3.59
CA PHE A 845 -19.08 -1.35 2.58
C PHE A 845 -19.59 -1.19 1.14
N SER A 846 -20.88 -1.39 0.85
CA SER A 846 -21.37 -1.48 -0.54
C SER A 846 -22.37 -0.41 -1.00
N ALA A 847 -22.85 0.50 -0.14
CA ALA A 847 -24.06 1.28 -0.48
C ALA A 847 -23.81 2.62 -1.20
N ASP A 848 -22.63 3.19 -1.24
CA ASP A 848 -22.43 4.56 -1.77
C ASP A 848 -21.39 4.75 -2.87
N ALA A 849 -20.98 3.67 -3.57
CA ALA A 849 -20.11 3.80 -4.75
C ALA A 849 -20.87 4.06 -6.07
N VAL A 850 -22.20 4.23 -6.03
CA VAL A 850 -23.00 4.48 -7.23
C VAL A 850 -23.91 5.68 -7.01
N SER A 851 -23.37 6.87 -6.95
CA SER A 851 -24.03 8.10 -7.40
C SER A 851 -23.09 9.29 -7.35
N VAL A 852 -22.19 9.40 -8.30
CA VAL A 852 -21.83 10.70 -8.88
C VAL A 852 -21.64 10.46 -10.38
N ARG A 853 -22.61 10.97 -11.14
CA ARG A 853 -22.45 11.19 -12.57
C ARG A 853 -21.46 12.31 -12.80
#